data_cc318612b9331a23a54087077e23191a
#
_entry.id   cc318612b9331a23a54087077e23191a
#
_cell.length_a   1.000
_cell.length_b   1.000
_cell.length_c   1.000
_cell.angle_alpha   90.00
_cell.angle_beta   90.00
_cell.angle_gamma   90.00
#
_symmetry.space_group_name_H-M   'P 1'
#
loop_
_entity.id
_entity.type
_entity.pdbx_description
1 polymer ?
#
loop_
_entity_poly.entity_id
_entity_poly.type
_entity_poly.pdbx_seq_one_letter_code
_entity_poly.pdbx_strand_id
1 'polypeptide(L)'
;MDRLFLLDAYALIYRSYYAFLKNPRINSKGLNTSAIMGFVNTLNEVITKEQPTYMAVAFDHGKTFRHEAFPAYKAQREETPEDIRASVPIIKDILEAYHIPVLQADGFEADDVIGTLATAAGREGIETYMLTPDKDYGQLVGGNVYIYRPRHGGGYDTLGESEVTQKYGIATTAQVIDLLALMGDSADNFPGCPGVGEKTAAKLITQFGSIDNMLAHTDEIKGKLREKVEGAVDDIRMSLFLATIRTDVPIALDLEKMKMTSPDEERLEKIFQELEFRALTDKIIKKVKNTPKNDDLQLDLFGEFAAESQGEPKNASILGLKETPHDYQLIESEEEARKIRDYFLTKKILSFDTETTSTNAIDAELVGLSFAVEEFKAVYVAVPAEREAAQRMVDIFRPLYEDEHIMKVGQNIKYDYEVLRRYGIEVRGPMFDTMLAHYIVQPELHHNMDYMAETLLGYQTIHIDQLIGPRGKGQRSMRDLQPQEVYEYAAEDADVTLRLKNVLEQKLKEVDGERLFYDIEMPLVPVLAEMELTGVCLDTAALAETGKNFNRRLAEYEQKIYAEAGETFNISSPKQVGDILFGKMKIVDKPKKTKTGQYVTSEEVLTQLRSRAPIVDDILNYRGLKKLLGTYVEALPRLINPRTGHIHTCFNQAITATGRLSSSDPNLQNIPIRDDDGKEIRKSFVPEPGCLFFSADYSQIELRIMAHLSQDEHMLDAFRSGTDIHAATAAKIWHVPVEEVTPEQRKKAKQANFGIIYGISTYGLAQRMNISNSEARQLIDDYFATFPRVKAYMDEAIATCREKGYAETIYHRRRYLPDIASRNATVRGFAERNAINAPIQGSEADIIKVAMIHIFKRFATEGLRSRMILQVHDELNFSVYPEEREQVERIVIEEMENACRLSIPLTADAGWGANWLEAH
;
A
#
# COMPACT_ATOMS: atom_id res chain seq x y z
N MET A 1 -25.50 -34.69 -6.85
CA MET A 1 -24.43 -35.46 -7.49
C MET A 1 -23.20 -35.33 -6.62
N ASP A 2 -22.42 -36.39 -6.52
CA ASP A 2 -21.15 -36.33 -5.77
C ASP A 2 -20.14 -35.47 -6.50
N ARG A 3 -19.44 -34.58 -5.77
CA ARG A 3 -18.46 -33.68 -6.33
C ARG A 3 -17.10 -33.87 -5.67
N LEU A 4 -16.08 -34.08 -6.52
CA LEU A 4 -14.69 -34.21 -6.11
C LEU A 4 -13.91 -32.97 -6.49
N PHE A 5 -13.21 -32.37 -5.54
CA PHE A 5 -12.28 -31.28 -5.77
C PHE A 5 -10.82 -31.74 -5.59
N LEU A 6 -10.02 -31.64 -6.62
CA LEU A 6 -8.58 -31.94 -6.63
C LEU A 6 -7.80 -30.63 -6.75
N LEU A 7 -7.00 -30.31 -5.75
CA LEU A 7 -6.29 -29.03 -5.66
C LEU A 7 -4.81 -29.21 -5.99
N ASP A 8 -4.28 -28.34 -6.85
CA ASP A 8 -2.86 -28.19 -7.10
C ASP A 8 -2.23 -27.30 -6.03
N ALA A 9 -1.49 -27.90 -5.09
CA ALA A 9 -0.97 -27.20 -3.93
C ALA A 9 -0.03 -26.06 -4.29
N TYR A 10 1.02 -26.35 -5.09
CA TYR A 10 2.02 -25.35 -5.39
C TYR A 10 1.48 -24.20 -6.24
N ALA A 11 0.61 -24.47 -7.20
CA ALA A 11 -0.02 -23.42 -7.99
C ALA A 11 -0.82 -22.43 -7.11
N LEU A 12 -1.50 -22.92 -6.07
CA LEU A 12 -2.25 -22.09 -5.11
C LEU A 12 -1.34 -21.38 -4.10
N ILE A 13 -0.30 -22.06 -3.59
CA ILE A 13 0.68 -21.51 -2.64
C ILE A 13 1.45 -20.36 -3.29
N TYR A 14 2.00 -20.56 -4.50
CA TYR A 14 2.70 -19.53 -5.23
C TYR A 14 1.80 -18.33 -5.56
N ARG A 15 0.57 -18.60 -6.01
CA ARG A 15 -0.42 -17.55 -6.26
C ARG A 15 -0.66 -16.69 -5.01
N SER A 16 -0.84 -17.34 -3.87
CA SER A 16 -1.06 -16.69 -2.58
C SER A 16 0.16 -15.88 -2.15
N TYR A 17 1.35 -16.46 -2.22
CA TYR A 17 2.60 -15.79 -1.90
C TYR A 17 2.81 -14.51 -2.72
N TYR A 18 2.66 -14.59 -4.04
CA TYR A 18 2.84 -13.43 -4.92
C TYR A 18 1.72 -12.37 -4.80
N ALA A 19 0.54 -12.73 -4.36
CA ALA A 19 -0.53 -11.77 -4.09
C ALA A 19 -0.14 -10.82 -2.94
N PHE A 20 0.57 -11.32 -1.93
CA PHE A 20 1.04 -10.56 -0.77
C PHE A 20 2.49 -10.06 -0.89
N LEU A 21 3.16 -10.21 -2.02
CA LEU A 21 4.59 -9.88 -2.16
C LEU A 21 4.91 -8.42 -1.81
N LYS A 22 3.98 -7.49 -2.04
CA LYS A 22 4.15 -6.08 -1.72
C LYS A 22 3.83 -5.74 -0.27
N ASN A 23 3.07 -6.57 0.41
CA ASN A 23 2.66 -6.40 1.81
C ASN A 23 2.57 -7.78 2.47
N PRO A 24 3.74 -8.41 2.78
CA PRO A 24 3.79 -9.76 3.33
C PRO A 24 3.20 -9.80 4.75
N ARG A 25 2.52 -10.90 5.06
CA ARG A 25 1.97 -11.19 6.39
C ARG A 25 3.01 -11.93 7.21
N ILE A 26 3.61 -11.25 8.15
CA ILE A 26 4.65 -11.82 9.02
C ILE A 26 4.09 -11.88 10.43
N ASN A 27 4.11 -13.05 11.07
CA ASN A 27 3.67 -13.19 12.44
C ASN A 27 4.74 -12.72 13.45
N SER A 28 4.42 -12.63 14.73
CA SER A 28 5.32 -12.18 15.79
C SER A 28 6.62 -13.00 15.90
N LYS A 29 6.63 -14.23 15.37
CA LYS A 29 7.79 -15.13 15.33
C LYS A 29 8.65 -14.92 14.07
N GLY A 30 8.34 -13.94 13.21
CA GLY A 30 9.07 -13.65 11.98
C GLY A 30 8.75 -14.58 10.81
N LEU A 31 7.72 -15.45 10.92
CA LEU A 31 7.30 -16.33 9.84
C LEU A 31 6.40 -15.55 8.87
N ASN A 32 6.73 -15.57 7.58
CA ASN A 32 5.85 -15.07 6.55
C ASN A 32 4.68 -16.04 6.32
N THR A 33 3.52 -15.66 6.82
CA THR A 33 2.30 -16.49 6.78
C THR A 33 1.43 -16.23 5.54
N SER A 34 1.85 -15.35 4.63
CA SER A 34 1.07 -14.93 3.45
C SER A 34 0.60 -16.08 2.58
N ALA A 35 1.50 -17.03 2.28
CA ALA A 35 1.19 -18.20 1.46
C ALA A 35 0.19 -19.12 2.16
N ILE A 36 0.35 -19.32 3.48
CA ILE A 36 -0.52 -20.16 4.30
C ILE A 36 -1.92 -19.54 4.36
N MET A 37 -2.00 -18.25 4.69
CA MET A 37 -3.28 -17.53 4.79
C MET A 37 -4.06 -17.57 3.49
N GLY A 38 -3.42 -17.26 2.37
CA GLY A 38 -4.07 -17.27 1.07
C GLY A 38 -4.52 -18.68 0.65
N PHE A 39 -3.73 -19.71 0.96
CA PHE A 39 -4.10 -21.09 0.71
C PHE A 39 -5.31 -21.53 1.55
N VAL A 40 -5.31 -21.25 2.86
CA VAL A 40 -6.40 -21.59 3.77
C VAL A 40 -7.70 -20.86 3.41
N ASN A 41 -7.60 -19.59 3.02
CA ASN A 41 -8.76 -18.84 2.52
C ASN A 41 -9.37 -19.49 1.28
N THR A 42 -8.54 -19.85 0.30
CA THR A 42 -8.98 -20.54 -0.92
C THR A 42 -9.64 -21.88 -0.58
N LEU A 43 -9.01 -22.66 0.30
CA LEU A 43 -9.55 -23.94 0.78
C LEU A 43 -10.91 -23.76 1.43
N ASN A 44 -11.01 -22.83 2.38
CA ASN A 44 -12.26 -22.57 3.12
C ASN A 44 -13.37 -22.00 2.21
N GLU A 45 -13.01 -21.18 1.23
CA GLU A 45 -13.96 -20.66 0.24
C GLU A 45 -14.58 -21.79 -0.58
N VAL A 46 -13.76 -22.73 -1.07
CA VAL A 46 -14.24 -23.91 -1.81
C VAL A 46 -15.11 -24.80 -0.92
N ILE A 47 -14.68 -25.09 0.30
CA ILE A 47 -15.47 -25.90 1.24
C ILE A 47 -16.84 -25.28 1.52
N THR A 48 -16.87 -23.96 1.74
CA THR A 48 -18.09 -23.25 2.15
C THR A 48 -19.06 -23.03 0.98
N LYS A 49 -18.54 -22.62 -0.18
CA LYS A 49 -19.38 -22.28 -1.35
C LYS A 49 -19.80 -23.52 -2.15
N GLU A 50 -18.84 -24.41 -2.38
CA GLU A 50 -19.06 -25.56 -3.26
C GLU A 50 -19.55 -26.80 -2.52
N GLN A 51 -19.34 -26.88 -1.22
CA GLN A 51 -19.74 -28.01 -0.36
C GLN A 51 -19.39 -29.37 -1.00
N PRO A 52 -18.08 -29.62 -1.30
CA PRO A 52 -17.64 -30.82 -1.98
C PRO A 52 -17.96 -32.09 -1.18
N THR A 53 -18.29 -33.15 -1.86
CA THR A 53 -18.45 -34.48 -1.24
C THR A 53 -17.08 -35.05 -0.92
N TYR A 54 -16.13 -34.89 -1.83
CA TYR A 54 -14.75 -35.38 -1.74
C TYR A 54 -13.75 -34.28 -2.04
N MET A 55 -12.60 -34.30 -1.37
CA MET A 55 -11.52 -33.34 -1.61
C MET A 55 -10.15 -33.98 -1.37
N ALA A 56 -9.16 -33.60 -2.18
CA ALA A 56 -7.75 -33.97 -1.97
C ALA A 56 -6.82 -32.89 -2.53
N VAL A 57 -5.61 -32.82 -2.00
CA VAL A 57 -4.60 -31.82 -2.41
C VAL A 57 -3.33 -32.53 -2.85
N ALA A 58 -2.89 -32.29 -4.10
CA ALA A 58 -1.68 -32.87 -4.65
C ALA A 58 -0.49 -31.93 -4.53
N PHE A 59 0.66 -32.46 -4.13
CA PHE A 59 1.94 -31.78 -4.04
C PHE A 59 2.98 -32.44 -4.95
N ASP A 60 3.83 -31.63 -5.58
CA ASP A 60 5.00 -32.13 -6.26
C ASP A 60 5.97 -32.80 -5.27
N HIS A 61 6.63 -33.88 -5.72
CA HIS A 61 7.59 -34.60 -4.90
C HIS A 61 8.85 -34.99 -5.70
N GLY A 62 9.95 -34.29 -5.41
CA GLY A 62 11.26 -34.64 -5.93
C GLY A 62 11.46 -34.44 -7.44
N LYS A 63 12.41 -35.18 -8.02
CA LYS A 63 12.66 -35.19 -9.45
C LYS A 63 11.69 -36.15 -10.13
N THR A 64 11.24 -35.77 -11.32
CA THR A 64 10.25 -36.52 -12.09
C THR A 64 10.84 -37.11 -13.35
N PHE A 65 10.11 -38.03 -13.99
CA PHE A 65 10.50 -38.66 -15.27
C PHE A 65 10.79 -37.61 -16.36
N ARG A 66 10.18 -36.41 -16.30
CA ARG A 66 10.44 -35.31 -17.24
C ARG A 66 11.84 -34.74 -17.06
N HIS A 67 12.34 -34.63 -15.83
CA HIS A 67 13.72 -34.19 -15.56
C HIS A 67 14.75 -35.22 -16.01
N GLU A 68 14.40 -36.51 -15.96
CA GLU A 68 15.28 -37.58 -16.45
C GLU A 68 15.37 -37.56 -17.97
N ALA A 69 14.24 -37.38 -18.66
CA ALA A 69 14.16 -37.35 -20.12
C ALA A 69 14.76 -36.05 -20.70
N PHE A 70 14.59 -34.92 -20.02
CA PHE A 70 15.07 -33.63 -20.49
C PHE A 70 15.65 -32.81 -19.32
N PRO A 71 16.96 -32.89 -19.06
CA PRO A 71 17.58 -32.19 -17.91
C PRO A 71 17.40 -30.68 -17.85
N ALA A 72 17.10 -30.05 -19.00
CA ALA A 72 16.79 -28.63 -19.09
C ALA A 72 15.34 -28.27 -18.68
N TYR A 73 14.48 -29.27 -18.45
CA TYR A 73 13.11 -29.08 -18.01
C TYR A 73 13.07 -28.30 -16.69
N LYS A 74 12.33 -27.20 -16.64
CA LYS A 74 12.20 -26.30 -15.47
C LYS A 74 13.54 -25.74 -14.93
N ALA A 75 14.68 -25.92 -15.64
CA ALA A 75 16.00 -25.48 -15.17
C ALA A 75 16.15 -23.96 -15.04
N GLN A 76 15.26 -23.18 -15.66
CA GLN A 76 15.24 -21.72 -15.55
C GLN A 76 14.38 -21.21 -14.39
N ARG A 77 13.65 -22.09 -13.69
CA ARG A 77 12.87 -21.70 -12.51
C ARG A 77 13.83 -21.34 -11.38
N GLU A 78 13.59 -20.18 -10.78
CA GLU A 78 14.29 -19.79 -9.55
C GLU A 78 14.04 -20.82 -8.44
N GLU A 79 14.98 -20.96 -7.51
CA GLU A 79 14.76 -21.79 -6.32
C GLU A 79 13.50 -21.35 -5.59
N THR A 80 12.74 -22.33 -5.11
CA THR A 80 11.52 -22.06 -4.31
C THR A 80 11.88 -21.14 -3.15
N PRO A 81 11.21 -19.97 -3.02
CA PRO A 81 11.42 -19.05 -1.90
C PRO A 81 11.40 -19.76 -0.55
N GLU A 82 12.27 -19.34 0.36
CA GLU A 82 12.38 -19.95 1.68
C GLU A 82 11.06 -19.90 2.45
N ASP A 83 10.32 -18.78 2.33
CA ASP A 83 9.00 -18.60 2.92
C ASP A 83 7.99 -19.65 2.43
N ILE A 84 8.03 -19.99 1.14
CA ILE A 84 7.18 -21.05 0.60
C ILE A 84 7.62 -22.41 1.16
N ARG A 85 8.93 -22.66 1.21
CA ARG A 85 9.44 -23.90 1.81
C ARG A 85 9.03 -24.07 3.27
N ALA A 86 9.07 -22.98 4.05
CA ALA A 86 8.63 -22.96 5.44
C ALA A 86 7.11 -23.13 5.58
N SER A 87 6.33 -22.65 4.62
CA SER A 87 4.86 -22.73 4.63
C SER A 87 4.33 -24.14 4.33
N VAL A 88 5.02 -24.92 3.50
CA VAL A 88 4.53 -26.23 3.03
C VAL A 88 4.25 -27.22 4.16
N PRO A 89 5.15 -27.44 5.16
CA PRO A 89 4.85 -28.32 6.29
C PRO A 89 3.60 -27.90 7.06
N ILE A 90 3.45 -26.60 7.30
CA ILE A 90 2.32 -26.04 8.06
C ILE A 90 1.00 -26.23 7.28
N ILE A 91 1.02 -26.00 5.96
CA ILE A 91 -0.15 -26.25 5.11
C ILE A 91 -0.54 -27.74 5.14
N LYS A 92 0.42 -28.65 5.17
CA LYS A 92 0.14 -30.09 5.29
C LYS A 92 -0.49 -30.43 6.65
N ASP A 93 0.00 -29.83 7.74
CA ASP A 93 -0.60 -29.99 9.08
C ASP A 93 -2.03 -29.47 9.13
N ILE A 94 -2.32 -28.35 8.47
CA ILE A 94 -3.67 -27.80 8.34
C ILE A 94 -4.57 -28.76 7.56
N LEU A 95 -4.10 -29.28 6.41
CA LEU A 95 -4.85 -30.24 5.62
C LEU A 95 -5.17 -31.53 6.41
N GLU A 96 -4.22 -32.00 7.21
CA GLU A 96 -4.44 -33.15 8.09
C GLU A 96 -5.52 -32.87 9.14
N ALA A 97 -5.51 -31.65 9.72
CA ALA A 97 -6.54 -31.23 10.68
C ALA A 97 -7.92 -31.04 10.01
N TYR A 98 -7.97 -30.75 8.70
CA TYR A 98 -9.21 -30.77 7.91
C TYR A 98 -9.62 -32.17 7.45
N HIS A 99 -8.85 -33.21 7.76
CA HIS A 99 -9.00 -34.57 7.26
C HIS A 99 -8.96 -34.67 5.72
N ILE A 100 -8.23 -33.74 5.07
CA ILE A 100 -8.06 -33.70 3.61
C ILE A 100 -6.76 -34.41 3.26
N PRO A 101 -6.77 -35.50 2.46
CA PRO A 101 -5.57 -36.22 2.13
C PRO A 101 -4.63 -35.43 1.26
N VAL A 102 -3.33 -35.47 1.64
CA VAL A 102 -2.21 -34.97 0.83
C VAL A 102 -1.76 -36.09 -0.10
N LEU A 103 -1.78 -35.82 -1.39
CA LEU A 103 -1.41 -36.77 -2.45
C LEU A 103 -0.04 -36.46 -3.02
N GLN A 104 0.80 -37.47 -3.18
CA GLN A 104 2.13 -37.41 -3.79
C GLN A 104 2.46 -38.74 -4.43
N ALA A 105 3.22 -38.72 -5.53
CA ALA A 105 3.74 -39.91 -6.16
C ALA A 105 5.22 -39.70 -6.58
N ASP A 106 6.11 -40.61 -6.21
CA ASP A 106 7.51 -40.52 -6.55
C ASP A 106 7.70 -40.62 -8.06
N GLY A 107 8.49 -39.71 -8.61
CA GLY A 107 8.77 -39.66 -10.05
C GLY A 107 7.71 -38.96 -10.91
N PHE A 108 6.63 -38.44 -10.31
CA PHE A 108 5.52 -37.75 -10.98
C PHE A 108 5.27 -36.38 -10.40
N GLU A 109 4.68 -35.49 -11.19
CA GLU A 109 4.25 -34.15 -10.74
C GLU A 109 2.82 -34.21 -10.20
N ALA A 110 2.42 -33.14 -9.47
CA ALA A 110 1.07 -32.98 -8.98
C ALA A 110 0.02 -33.06 -10.10
N ASP A 111 0.38 -32.54 -11.27
CA ASP A 111 -0.46 -32.59 -12.48
C ASP A 111 -0.81 -34.00 -12.91
N ASP A 112 0.21 -34.91 -12.89
CA ASP A 112 0.02 -36.32 -13.27
C ASP A 112 -0.86 -37.04 -12.24
N VAL A 113 -0.67 -36.76 -10.95
CA VAL A 113 -1.49 -37.31 -9.86
C VAL A 113 -2.95 -36.86 -10.02
N ILE A 114 -3.17 -35.56 -10.19
CA ILE A 114 -4.51 -34.98 -10.38
C ILE A 114 -5.14 -35.52 -11.67
N GLY A 115 -4.37 -35.57 -12.78
CA GLY A 115 -4.85 -36.09 -14.07
C GLY A 115 -5.31 -37.53 -13.99
N THR A 116 -4.55 -38.37 -13.27
CA THR A 116 -4.91 -39.78 -13.06
C THR A 116 -6.21 -39.93 -12.27
N LEU A 117 -6.31 -39.23 -11.15
CA LEU A 117 -7.49 -39.32 -10.26
C LEU A 117 -8.72 -38.66 -10.87
N ALA A 118 -8.58 -37.52 -11.55
CA ALA A 118 -9.67 -36.84 -12.23
C ALA A 118 -10.25 -37.72 -13.35
N THR A 119 -9.37 -38.35 -14.15
CA THR A 119 -9.79 -39.26 -15.19
C THR A 119 -10.50 -40.50 -14.64
N ALA A 120 -10.01 -41.07 -13.54
CA ALA A 120 -10.63 -42.21 -12.89
C ALA A 120 -12.02 -41.84 -12.30
N ALA A 121 -12.12 -40.74 -11.57
CA ALA A 121 -13.37 -40.26 -10.98
C ALA A 121 -14.42 -39.89 -12.03
N GLY A 122 -14.01 -39.23 -13.13
CA GLY A 122 -14.88 -38.93 -14.27
C GLY A 122 -15.48 -40.19 -14.93
N ARG A 123 -14.70 -41.29 -15.02
CA ARG A 123 -15.19 -42.58 -15.52
C ARG A 123 -16.20 -43.24 -14.58
N GLU A 124 -16.11 -42.99 -13.29
CA GLU A 124 -17.08 -43.46 -12.29
C GLU A 124 -18.32 -42.55 -12.20
N GLY A 125 -18.39 -41.50 -13.02
CA GLY A 125 -19.53 -40.58 -13.10
C GLY A 125 -19.56 -39.49 -12.04
N ILE A 126 -18.43 -39.25 -11.35
CA ILE A 126 -18.28 -38.21 -10.34
C ILE A 126 -17.91 -36.88 -11.01
N GLU A 127 -18.64 -35.78 -10.69
CA GLU A 127 -18.27 -34.45 -11.12
C GLU A 127 -16.96 -34.04 -10.47
N THR A 128 -15.90 -33.89 -11.25
CA THR A 128 -14.54 -33.66 -10.76
C THR A 128 -14.03 -32.28 -11.18
N TYR A 129 -13.64 -31.48 -10.21
CA TYR A 129 -13.15 -30.12 -10.37
C TYR A 129 -11.66 -30.04 -10.02
N MET A 130 -10.84 -29.72 -11.00
CA MET A 130 -9.39 -29.51 -10.84
C MET A 130 -9.14 -28.03 -10.51
N LEU A 131 -8.85 -27.72 -9.25
CA LEU A 131 -8.59 -26.35 -8.81
C LEU A 131 -7.15 -25.96 -9.09
N THR A 132 -6.94 -25.29 -10.19
CA THR A 132 -5.64 -24.82 -10.65
C THR A 132 -5.77 -23.61 -11.60
N PRO A 133 -4.84 -22.65 -11.59
CA PRO A 133 -4.72 -21.61 -12.62
C PRO A 133 -4.03 -22.12 -13.90
N ASP A 134 -3.46 -23.32 -13.90
CA ASP A 134 -2.64 -23.83 -14.98
C ASP A 134 -3.50 -24.20 -16.21
N LYS A 135 -3.04 -23.75 -17.36
CA LYS A 135 -3.68 -23.97 -18.66
C LYS A 135 -3.54 -25.42 -19.17
N ASP A 136 -2.51 -26.12 -18.71
CA ASP A 136 -2.12 -27.43 -19.25
C ASP A 136 -3.13 -28.51 -18.87
N TYR A 137 -3.86 -28.31 -17.77
CA TYR A 137 -5.00 -29.14 -17.39
C TYR A 137 -6.16 -29.14 -18.40
N GLY A 138 -6.15 -28.21 -19.36
CA GLY A 138 -7.15 -28.19 -20.44
C GLY A 138 -7.24 -29.49 -21.22
N GLN A 139 -6.16 -30.28 -21.30
CA GLN A 139 -6.10 -31.57 -21.95
C GLN A 139 -6.94 -32.67 -21.27
N LEU A 140 -7.24 -32.49 -20.00
CA LEU A 140 -7.98 -33.45 -19.15
C LEU A 140 -9.47 -33.17 -19.09
N VAL A 141 -9.92 -32.01 -19.59
CA VAL A 141 -11.32 -31.57 -19.52
C VAL A 141 -12.16 -32.38 -20.49
N GLY A 142 -13.26 -32.92 -19.99
CA GLY A 142 -14.23 -33.68 -20.79
C GLY A 142 -15.09 -34.62 -19.93
N GLY A 143 -16.26 -34.98 -20.39
CA GLY A 143 -17.20 -35.74 -19.59
C GLY A 143 -17.58 -34.98 -18.31
N ASN A 144 -17.26 -35.59 -17.15
CA ASN A 144 -17.55 -35.01 -15.85
C ASN A 144 -16.32 -34.32 -15.21
N VAL A 145 -15.26 -33.98 -16.00
CA VAL A 145 -14.03 -33.36 -15.50
C VAL A 145 -13.94 -31.92 -15.96
N TYR A 146 -13.76 -31.00 -15.01
CA TYR A 146 -13.76 -29.55 -15.22
C TYR A 146 -12.52 -28.91 -14.61
N ILE A 147 -12.04 -27.79 -15.16
CA ILE A 147 -11.11 -26.90 -14.47
C ILE A 147 -11.91 -25.89 -13.66
N TYR A 148 -11.56 -25.74 -12.38
CA TYR A 148 -12.07 -24.71 -11.49
C TYR A 148 -10.97 -23.67 -11.28
N ARG A 149 -11.03 -22.58 -12.07
CA ARG A 149 -9.93 -21.62 -12.21
C ARG A 149 -10.18 -20.34 -11.40
N PRO A 150 -9.27 -19.97 -10.47
CA PRO A 150 -9.38 -18.71 -9.74
C PRO A 150 -9.25 -17.49 -10.68
N ARG A 151 -10.14 -16.49 -10.52
CA ARG A 151 -10.10 -15.23 -11.26
C ARG A 151 -9.13 -14.23 -10.65
N HIS A 152 -8.66 -13.26 -11.47
CA HIS A 152 -8.10 -12.01 -10.97
C HIS A 152 -9.25 -11.12 -10.49
N GLY A 153 -9.25 -10.71 -9.21
CA GLY A 153 -10.32 -9.89 -8.62
C GLY A 153 -11.39 -10.69 -7.86
N GLY A 154 -11.16 -11.99 -7.61
CA GLY A 154 -12.03 -12.86 -6.82
C GLY A 154 -12.98 -13.74 -7.62
N GLY A 155 -13.45 -14.81 -7.00
CA GLY A 155 -14.31 -15.83 -7.61
C GLY A 155 -13.58 -16.81 -8.53
N TYR A 156 -14.36 -17.69 -9.17
CA TYR A 156 -13.84 -18.78 -9.99
C TYR A 156 -14.58 -18.89 -11.33
N ASP A 157 -13.88 -19.43 -12.34
CA ASP A 157 -14.45 -19.87 -13.61
C ASP A 157 -14.47 -21.39 -13.63
N THR A 158 -15.60 -21.99 -13.95
CA THR A 158 -15.68 -23.41 -14.31
C THR A 158 -15.48 -23.54 -15.81
N LEU A 159 -14.46 -24.28 -16.24
CA LEU A 159 -14.16 -24.49 -17.65
C LEU A 159 -14.46 -25.93 -18.00
N GLY A 160 -15.47 -26.13 -18.84
CA GLY A 160 -15.80 -27.41 -19.46
C GLY A 160 -15.22 -27.53 -20.85
N GLU A 161 -15.62 -28.55 -21.59
CA GLU A 161 -15.11 -28.86 -22.94
C GLU A 161 -15.38 -27.72 -23.93
N SER A 162 -16.56 -27.09 -23.84
CA SER A 162 -16.94 -25.95 -24.70
C SER A 162 -16.06 -24.73 -24.49
N GLU A 163 -15.77 -24.39 -23.23
CA GLU A 163 -14.96 -23.21 -22.89
C GLU A 163 -13.49 -23.40 -23.32
N VAL A 164 -12.96 -24.61 -23.14
CA VAL A 164 -11.57 -24.95 -23.53
C VAL A 164 -11.42 -24.95 -25.05
N THR A 165 -12.31 -25.63 -25.76
CA THR A 165 -12.25 -25.73 -27.24
C THR A 165 -12.46 -24.38 -27.90
N GLN A 166 -13.40 -23.58 -27.41
CA GLN A 166 -13.64 -22.22 -27.91
C GLN A 166 -12.45 -21.29 -27.66
N LYS A 167 -11.85 -21.37 -26.47
CA LYS A 167 -10.70 -20.54 -26.11
C LYS A 167 -9.52 -20.74 -27.07
N TYR A 168 -9.21 -21.98 -27.40
CA TYR A 168 -8.04 -22.31 -28.24
C TYR A 168 -8.37 -22.46 -29.71
N GLY A 169 -9.63 -22.48 -30.11
CA GLY A 169 -10.08 -22.69 -31.50
C GLY A 169 -9.74 -24.09 -32.02
N ILE A 170 -9.89 -25.12 -31.18
CA ILE A 170 -9.63 -26.52 -31.45
C ILE A 170 -10.91 -27.36 -31.41
N ALA A 171 -10.90 -28.55 -32.00
CA ALA A 171 -12.09 -29.38 -32.09
C ALA A 171 -12.38 -30.20 -30.82
N THR A 172 -11.33 -30.62 -30.11
CA THR A 172 -11.42 -31.42 -28.88
C THR A 172 -10.39 -30.98 -27.86
N THR A 173 -10.66 -31.19 -26.58
CA THR A 173 -9.74 -30.87 -25.47
C THR A 173 -8.46 -31.69 -25.52
N ALA A 174 -8.47 -32.90 -26.06
CA ALA A 174 -7.26 -33.69 -26.29
C ALA A 174 -6.23 -32.98 -27.18
N GLN A 175 -6.65 -32.08 -28.07
CA GLN A 175 -5.74 -31.31 -28.94
C GLN A 175 -5.00 -30.19 -28.20
N VAL A 176 -5.29 -29.93 -26.92
CA VAL A 176 -4.50 -29.00 -26.08
C VAL A 176 -3.06 -29.46 -25.97
N ILE A 177 -2.82 -30.77 -25.89
CA ILE A 177 -1.46 -31.32 -25.84
C ILE A 177 -0.67 -30.97 -27.12
N ASP A 178 -1.26 -31.20 -28.29
CA ASP A 178 -0.66 -30.89 -29.58
C ASP A 178 -0.37 -29.38 -29.72
N LEU A 179 -1.30 -28.56 -29.25
CA LEU A 179 -1.15 -27.11 -29.27
C LEU A 179 0.02 -26.65 -28.40
N LEU A 180 0.15 -27.15 -27.16
CA LEU A 180 1.24 -26.86 -26.24
C LEU A 180 2.57 -27.34 -26.81
N ALA A 181 2.60 -28.55 -27.38
CA ALA A 181 3.81 -29.10 -27.96
C ALA A 181 4.35 -28.29 -29.15
N LEU A 182 3.48 -27.71 -29.98
CA LEU A 182 3.86 -26.79 -31.04
C LEU A 182 4.33 -25.43 -30.54
N MET A 183 3.66 -24.90 -29.52
CA MET A 183 3.99 -23.59 -28.96
C MET A 183 5.29 -23.59 -28.16
N GLY A 184 5.59 -24.68 -27.49
CA GLY A 184 6.55 -24.75 -26.40
C GLY A 184 6.08 -23.96 -25.17
N ASP A 185 6.84 -24.07 -24.09
CA ASP A 185 6.59 -23.29 -22.88
C ASP A 185 7.92 -22.78 -22.30
N SER A 186 8.02 -21.44 -22.21
CA SER A 186 9.21 -20.79 -21.65
C SER A 186 9.28 -20.89 -20.13
N ALA A 187 8.16 -21.12 -19.44
CA ALA A 187 8.12 -21.27 -17.99
C ALA A 187 8.63 -22.65 -17.56
N ASP A 188 8.32 -23.67 -18.36
CA ASP A 188 8.76 -25.04 -18.15
C ASP A 188 9.97 -25.42 -19.01
N ASN A 189 10.44 -24.47 -19.81
CA ASN A 189 11.64 -24.59 -20.64
C ASN A 189 11.63 -25.77 -21.62
N PHE A 190 10.50 -25.97 -22.29
CA PHE A 190 10.48 -26.91 -23.43
C PHE A 190 10.30 -26.19 -24.77
N PRO A 191 10.99 -26.66 -25.85
CA PRO A 191 11.35 -25.82 -27.01
C PRO A 191 10.19 -25.47 -27.93
N GLY A 192 9.25 -26.37 -28.16
CA GLY A 192 8.24 -26.25 -29.20
C GLY A 192 8.79 -26.09 -30.62
N CYS A 193 7.96 -25.60 -31.54
CA CYS A 193 8.39 -25.23 -32.88
C CYS A 193 8.82 -23.75 -32.93
N PRO A 194 10.06 -23.38 -33.26
CA PRO A 194 10.53 -22.01 -33.24
C PRO A 194 9.73 -21.06 -34.11
N GLY A 195 9.09 -20.05 -33.41
CA GLY A 195 8.27 -19.03 -34.07
C GLY A 195 6.83 -19.46 -34.41
N VAL A 196 6.37 -20.57 -33.85
CA VAL A 196 4.98 -20.98 -33.86
C VAL A 196 4.35 -20.54 -32.53
N GLY A 197 3.40 -19.62 -32.58
CA GLY A 197 2.61 -19.18 -31.43
C GLY A 197 1.20 -19.76 -31.50
N GLU A 198 0.39 -19.49 -30.46
CA GLU A 198 -0.97 -20.05 -30.26
C GLU A 198 -1.85 -20.05 -31.52
N LYS A 199 -1.97 -18.91 -32.20
CA LYS A 199 -2.80 -18.81 -33.42
C LYS A 199 -2.31 -19.69 -34.57
N THR A 200 -0.99 -19.86 -34.71
CA THR A 200 -0.40 -20.70 -35.77
C THR A 200 -0.53 -22.16 -35.41
N ALA A 201 -0.27 -22.49 -34.14
CA ALA A 201 -0.47 -23.83 -33.62
C ALA A 201 -1.93 -24.29 -33.78
N ALA A 202 -2.89 -23.44 -33.36
CA ALA A 202 -4.32 -23.74 -33.51
C ALA A 202 -4.74 -23.97 -34.97
N LYS A 203 -4.21 -23.19 -35.93
CA LYS A 203 -4.45 -23.41 -37.37
C LYS A 203 -3.91 -24.73 -37.86
N LEU A 204 -2.66 -25.09 -37.45
CA LEU A 204 -2.08 -26.35 -37.83
C LEU A 204 -2.87 -27.53 -37.27
N ILE A 205 -3.22 -27.48 -36.00
CA ILE A 205 -4.00 -28.56 -35.36
C ILE A 205 -5.42 -28.64 -35.93
N THR A 206 -6.07 -27.51 -36.24
CA THR A 206 -7.37 -27.51 -36.94
C THR A 206 -7.26 -28.16 -38.36
N GLN A 207 -6.14 -27.90 -39.06
CA GLN A 207 -5.93 -28.45 -40.40
C GLN A 207 -5.59 -29.95 -40.41
N PHE A 208 -4.69 -30.37 -39.49
CA PHE A 208 -4.16 -31.74 -39.50
C PHE A 208 -4.74 -32.64 -38.42
N GLY A 209 -5.47 -32.11 -37.45
CA GLY A 209 -6.08 -32.87 -36.35
C GLY A 209 -5.15 -33.22 -35.21
N SER A 210 -3.86 -33.60 -35.52
CA SER A 210 -2.84 -33.93 -34.52
C SER A 210 -1.43 -33.62 -35.04
N ILE A 211 -0.44 -33.59 -34.14
CA ILE A 211 0.98 -33.48 -34.48
C ILE A 211 1.45 -34.62 -35.34
N ASP A 212 1.08 -35.86 -35.02
CA ASP A 212 1.53 -37.03 -35.79
C ASP A 212 1.03 -36.95 -37.22
N ASN A 213 -0.22 -36.58 -37.45
CA ASN A 213 -0.74 -36.42 -38.78
C ASN A 213 -0.10 -35.20 -39.51
N MET A 214 0.16 -34.14 -38.81
CA MET A 214 0.85 -32.96 -39.35
C MET A 214 2.30 -33.30 -39.79
N LEU A 215 3.02 -34.02 -38.96
CA LEU A 215 4.40 -34.45 -39.28
C LEU A 215 4.45 -35.46 -40.43
N ALA A 216 3.41 -36.25 -40.63
CA ALA A 216 3.29 -37.17 -41.77
C ALA A 216 2.95 -36.47 -43.12
N HIS A 217 2.42 -35.23 -43.04
CA HIS A 217 1.95 -34.47 -44.21
C HIS A 217 2.55 -33.05 -44.24
N THR A 218 3.86 -32.92 -43.94
CA THR A 218 4.55 -31.62 -43.96
C THR A 218 4.58 -30.96 -45.32
N ASP A 219 4.42 -31.74 -46.40
CA ASP A 219 4.32 -31.25 -47.76
C ASP A 219 3.09 -30.37 -48.04
N GLU A 220 2.05 -30.50 -47.22
CA GLU A 220 0.86 -29.63 -47.27
C GLU A 220 1.06 -28.27 -46.55
N ILE A 221 2.15 -28.14 -45.77
CA ILE A 221 2.50 -26.86 -45.09
C ILE A 221 3.24 -25.97 -46.06
N LYS A 222 2.79 -24.71 -46.23
CA LYS A 222 3.35 -23.77 -47.20
C LYS A 222 4.50 -22.90 -46.65
N GLY A 223 5.51 -22.66 -47.48
CA GLY A 223 6.54 -21.65 -47.26
C GLY A 223 7.49 -21.96 -46.09
N LYS A 224 8.00 -20.88 -45.47
CA LYS A 224 8.98 -21.00 -44.36
C LYS A 224 8.48 -21.74 -43.13
N LEU A 225 7.15 -21.90 -42.98
CA LEU A 225 6.58 -22.64 -41.87
C LEU A 225 6.88 -24.14 -41.99
N ARG A 226 6.87 -24.67 -43.21
CA ARG A 226 7.26 -26.04 -43.49
C ARG A 226 8.71 -26.34 -43.04
N GLU A 227 9.66 -25.50 -43.48
CA GLU A 227 11.07 -25.63 -43.12
C GLU A 227 11.27 -25.62 -41.59
N LYS A 228 10.48 -24.79 -40.88
CA LYS A 228 10.54 -24.71 -39.42
C LYS A 228 10.02 -25.98 -38.75
N VAL A 229 8.89 -26.50 -39.23
CA VAL A 229 8.28 -27.73 -38.66
C VAL A 229 9.20 -28.93 -38.95
N GLU A 230 9.70 -29.05 -40.19
CA GLU A 230 10.63 -30.14 -40.58
C GLU A 230 11.98 -30.06 -39.82
N GLY A 231 12.47 -28.85 -39.55
CA GLY A 231 13.70 -28.62 -38.75
C GLY A 231 13.52 -28.78 -37.24
N ALA A 232 12.30 -28.86 -36.73
CA ALA A 232 12.01 -28.89 -35.28
C ALA A 232 11.29 -30.20 -34.88
N VAL A 233 11.34 -31.26 -35.66
CA VAL A 233 10.59 -32.50 -35.39
C VAL A 233 10.92 -33.09 -34.03
N ASP A 234 12.22 -33.16 -33.68
CA ASP A 234 12.65 -33.72 -32.38
C ASP A 234 12.24 -32.83 -31.22
N ASP A 235 12.31 -31.49 -31.37
CA ASP A 235 11.86 -30.51 -30.37
C ASP A 235 10.36 -30.59 -30.15
N ILE A 236 9.57 -30.72 -31.22
CA ILE A 236 8.11 -30.87 -31.15
C ILE A 236 7.75 -32.20 -30.45
N ARG A 237 8.42 -33.30 -30.77
CA ARG A 237 8.18 -34.59 -30.11
C ARG A 237 8.57 -34.59 -28.65
N MET A 238 9.70 -33.98 -28.31
CA MET A 238 10.11 -33.77 -26.92
C MET A 238 9.09 -32.90 -26.17
N SER A 239 8.63 -31.80 -26.76
CA SER A 239 7.63 -30.94 -26.18
C SER A 239 6.27 -31.63 -26.00
N LEU A 240 5.88 -32.48 -26.94
CA LEU A 240 4.67 -33.34 -26.82
C LEU A 240 4.79 -34.27 -25.61
N PHE A 241 5.94 -34.94 -25.44
CA PHE A 241 6.20 -35.78 -24.28
C PHE A 241 6.17 -35.01 -22.97
N LEU A 242 6.79 -33.82 -22.91
CA LEU A 242 6.86 -32.98 -21.69
C LEU A 242 5.52 -32.35 -21.31
N ALA A 243 4.71 -31.92 -22.31
CA ALA A 243 3.41 -31.30 -22.10
C ALA A 243 2.31 -32.32 -21.77
N THR A 244 2.52 -33.60 -22.00
CA THR A 244 1.51 -34.63 -21.73
C THR A 244 1.42 -34.90 -20.25
N ILE A 245 0.25 -34.68 -19.67
CA ILE A 245 -0.09 -35.07 -18.29
C ILE A 245 -0.37 -36.59 -18.30
N ARG A 246 0.33 -37.30 -17.46
CA ARG A 246 0.14 -38.73 -17.31
C ARG A 246 -1.15 -39.03 -16.55
N THR A 247 -1.89 -40.03 -17.00
CA THR A 247 -3.15 -40.49 -16.37
C THR A 247 -3.07 -41.95 -15.90
N ASP A 248 -1.85 -42.45 -15.78
CA ASP A 248 -1.54 -43.81 -15.40
C ASP A 248 -0.53 -43.91 -14.23
N VAL A 249 -0.49 -42.85 -13.38
CA VAL A 249 0.28 -42.82 -12.13
C VAL A 249 -0.18 -43.99 -11.24
N PRO A 250 0.75 -44.71 -10.57
CA PRO A 250 0.40 -45.83 -9.71
C PRO A 250 -0.23 -45.36 -8.37
N ILE A 251 -1.33 -44.63 -8.46
CA ILE A 251 -2.12 -44.15 -7.34
C ILE A 251 -3.58 -44.55 -7.50
N ALA A 252 -4.21 -45.04 -6.43
CA ALA A 252 -5.59 -45.46 -6.46
C ALA A 252 -6.54 -44.33 -6.06
N LEU A 253 -7.70 -44.26 -6.72
CA LEU A 253 -8.80 -43.37 -6.31
C LEU A 253 -9.46 -43.97 -5.06
N ASP A 254 -9.17 -43.41 -3.88
CA ASP A 254 -9.70 -43.83 -2.60
C ASP A 254 -10.70 -42.78 -2.07
N LEU A 255 -11.94 -42.90 -2.53
CA LEU A 255 -13.00 -41.92 -2.21
C LEU A 255 -13.34 -41.89 -0.70
N GLU A 256 -13.15 -42.98 0.00
CA GLU A 256 -13.42 -43.01 1.46
C GLU A 256 -12.43 -42.14 2.21
N LYS A 257 -11.15 -42.09 1.78
CA LYS A 257 -10.16 -41.18 2.37
C LYS A 257 -10.34 -39.72 1.95
N MET A 258 -10.95 -39.48 0.80
CA MET A 258 -11.18 -38.14 0.24
C MET A 258 -12.51 -37.52 0.74
N LYS A 259 -13.34 -38.30 1.41
CA LYS A 259 -14.67 -37.88 1.86
C LYS A 259 -14.55 -36.78 2.89
N MET A 260 -15.24 -35.65 2.62
CA MET A 260 -15.26 -34.53 3.54
C MET A 260 -15.95 -34.89 4.86
N THR A 261 -15.27 -34.62 5.96
CA THR A 261 -15.75 -34.82 7.33
C THR A 261 -15.53 -33.52 8.13
N SER A 262 -16.13 -33.44 9.31
CA SER A 262 -15.87 -32.29 10.19
C SER A 262 -14.37 -32.22 10.54
N PRO A 263 -13.76 -31.06 10.51
CA PRO A 263 -12.35 -30.91 10.82
C PRO A 263 -12.07 -31.11 12.32
N ASP A 264 -10.83 -31.39 12.67
CA ASP A 264 -10.33 -31.35 14.04
C ASP A 264 -10.20 -29.87 14.48
N GLU A 265 -11.29 -29.36 15.07
CA GLU A 265 -11.40 -27.94 15.48
C GLU A 265 -10.34 -27.54 16.49
N GLU A 266 -10.02 -28.40 17.47
CA GLU A 266 -9.02 -28.09 18.51
C GLU A 266 -7.61 -27.97 17.90
N ARG A 267 -7.28 -28.86 16.97
CA ARG A 267 -5.99 -28.81 16.28
C ARG A 267 -5.89 -27.59 15.37
N LEU A 268 -6.94 -27.28 14.60
CA LEU A 268 -6.99 -26.08 13.75
C LEU A 268 -6.89 -24.80 14.56
N GLU A 269 -7.63 -24.72 15.67
CA GLU A 269 -7.56 -23.55 16.56
C GLU A 269 -6.15 -23.34 17.07
N LYS A 270 -5.45 -24.40 17.49
CA LYS A 270 -4.07 -24.31 17.93
C LYS A 270 -3.13 -23.86 16.81
N ILE A 271 -3.24 -24.43 15.60
CA ILE A 271 -2.40 -24.05 14.45
C ILE A 271 -2.66 -22.59 14.07
N PHE A 272 -3.93 -22.16 14.00
CA PHE A 272 -4.29 -20.79 13.66
C PHE A 272 -3.87 -19.79 14.74
N GLN A 273 -3.89 -20.15 16.02
CA GLN A 273 -3.33 -19.35 17.10
C GLN A 273 -1.82 -19.19 16.95
N GLU A 274 -1.08 -20.28 16.63
CA GLU A 274 0.37 -20.20 16.38
C GLU A 274 0.74 -19.37 15.16
N LEU A 275 -0.17 -19.32 14.16
CA LEU A 275 -0.02 -18.51 12.95
C LEU A 275 -0.59 -17.09 13.11
N GLU A 276 -1.29 -16.81 14.22
CA GLU A 276 -1.98 -15.54 14.50
C GLU A 276 -3.14 -15.26 13.51
N PHE A 277 -3.82 -16.32 13.04
CA PHE A 277 -4.94 -16.24 12.09
C PHE A 277 -6.30 -16.08 12.82
N ARG A 278 -6.49 -15.00 13.57
CA ARG A 278 -7.67 -14.78 14.43
C ARG A 278 -8.97 -14.74 13.63
N ALA A 279 -9.07 -13.97 12.56
CA ALA A 279 -10.28 -13.90 11.73
C ALA A 279 -10.62 -15.25 11.07
N LEU A 280 -9.63 -16.07 10.75
CA LEU A 280 -9.85 -17.42 10.22
C LEU A 280 -10.37 -18.36 11.32
N THR A 281 -9.88 -18.22 12.54
CA THR A 281 -10.38 -18.97 13.71
C THR A 281 -11.87 -18.68 13.94
N ASP A 282 -12.24 -17.41 13.97
CA ASP A 282 -13.63 -16.99 14.15
C ASP A 282 -14.53 -17.44 13.01
N LYS A 283 -14.07 -17.28 11.79
CA LYS A 283 -14.83 -17.63 10.57
C LYS A 283 -15.02 -19.14 10.38
N ILE A 284 -14.03 -19.95 10.75
CA ILE A 284 -14.02 -21.39 10.49
C ILE A 284 -14.55 -22.18 11.70
N ILE A 285 -14.11 -21.81 12.91
CA ILE A 285 -14.39 -22.59 14.12
C ILE A 285 -15.67 -22.14 14.83
N LYS A 286 -15.93 -20.82 14.94
CA LYS A 286 -17.12 -20.30 15.64
C LYS A 286 -18.41 -20.38 14.80
N LYS A 287 -18.34 -20.35 13.47
CA LYS A 287 -19.53 -20.50 12.60
C LYS A 287 -20.16 -21.90 12.67
N VAL A 288 -19.41 -22.93 13.02
CA VAL A 288 -19.95 -24.29 13.16
C VAL A 288 -20.84 -24.41 14.40
N LYS A 289 -20.67 -23.56 15.40
CA LYS A 289 -21.49 -23.60 16.64
C LYS A 289 -22.84 -22.87 16.55
N ASN A 290 -23.07 -22.02 15.52
CA ASN A 290 -24.31 -21.24 15.39
C ASN A 290 -24.78 -21.18 13.95
N THR A 291 -25.57 -22.14 13.46
CA THR A 291 -26.31 -22.02 12.20
C THR A 291 -27.80 -21.87 12.48
N PRO A 292 -28.43 -20.78 11.99
CA PRO A 292 -29.53 -20.94 11.06
C PRO A 292 -29.21 -20.22 9.74
N LYS A 293 -29.70 -20.84 8.68
CA LYS A 293 -29.54 -20.45 7.26
C LYS A 293 -30.07 -19.04 6.99
N ASN A 294 -29.31 -18.22 6.27
CA ASN A 294 -29.82 -17.51 5.09
C ASN A 294 -28.71 -16.75 4.32
N ASP A 295 -28.97 -16.65 3.05
CA ASP A 295 -28.12 -16.32 1.94
C ASP A 295 -27.56 -14.88 1.88
N ASP A 296 -26.55 -14.73 1.02
CA ASP A 296 -25.98 -13.53 0.42
C ASP A 296 -25.00 -12.70 1.27
N LEU A 297 -23.73 -13.10 1.24
CA LEU A 297 -22.61 -12.20 1.47
C LEU A 297 -21.55 -12.42 0.38
N GLN A 298 -21.60 -11.55 -0.61
CA GLN A 298 -20.57 -11.39 -1.61
C GLN A 298 -19.38 -10.69 -0.94
N LEU A 299 -18.37 -11.45 -0.54
CA LEU A 299 -17.15 -10.95 0.07
C LEU A 299 -16.16 -10.55 -1.01
N ASP A 300 -15.83 -9.28 -1.05
CA ASP A 300 -14.77 -8.73 -1.89
C ASP A 300 -13.41 -9.21 -1.36
N LEU A 301 -12.75 -10.12 -2.09
CA LEU A 301 -11.57 -10.87 -1.65
C LEU A 301 -10.32 -10.01 -1.41
N PHE A 302 -10.33 -8.73 -1.77
CA PHE A 302 -9.16 -7.84 -1.75
C PHE A 302 -9.32 -6.57 -0.89
N GLY A 303 -10.49 -6.27 -0.36
CA GLY A 303 -10.77 -5.05 0.41
C GLY A 303 -10.62 -5.20 1.93
N GLU A 304 -10.94 -6.37 2.48
CA GLU A 304 -11.00 -6.59 3.94
C GLU A 304 -9.73 -7.17 4.58
N PHE A 305 -8.73 -7.56 3.80
CA PHE A 305 -7.54 -8.26 4.33
C PHE A 305 -6.37 -7.36 4.72
N ALA A 306 -6.57 -6.05 4.81
CA ALA A 306 -5.51 -5.12 5.20
C ALA A 306 -5.24 -5.04 6.72
N ALA A 307 -5.95 -5.75 7.56
CA ALA A 307 -5.96 -5.52 8.99
C ALA A 307 -5.67 -6.73 9.87
N GLU A 308 -4.58 -7.46 9.66
CA GLU A 308 -4.13 -8.41 10.68
C GLU A 308 -2.64 -8.71 10.59
N SER A 309 -1.88 -8.27 11.55
CA SER A 309 -0.75 -9.01 12.13
C SER A 309 -0.08 -8.27 13.29
N GLN A 310 0.27 -9.05 14.24
CA GLN A 310 1.28 -8.91 15.32
C GLN A 310 0.81 -8.31 16.65
N GLY A 311 0.60 -9.18 17.61
CA GLY A 311 0.58 -8.92 19.04
C GLY A 311 0.83 -10.24 19.80
N GLU A 312 1.61 -10.18 20.87
CA GLU A 312 2.05 -11.34 21.66
C GLU A 312 0.94 -12.22 22.22
N PRO A 313 1.16 -13.52 22.45
CA PRO A 313 0.15 -14.46 22.84
C PRO A 313 -0.21 -14.33 24.33
N LYS A 314 -1.45 -13.99 24.61
CA LYS A 314 -2.09 -14.37 25.88
C LYS A 314 -3.28 -15.25 25.56
N ASN A 315 -3.29 -16.46 26.15
CA ASN A 315 -4.45 -17.33 26.22
C ASN A 315 -5.58 -16.61 26.95
N ALA A 316 -6.47 -15.97 26.21
CA ALA A 316 -7.77 -15.52 26.71
C ALA A 316 -8.74 -15.50 25.52
N SER A 317 -9.93 -16.02 25.70
CA SER A 317 -11.03 -15.78 24.80
C SER A 317 -11.19 -14.27 24.58
N ILE A 318 -11.24 -13.81 23.33
CA ILE A 318 -11.52 -12.39 23.04
C ILE A 318 -12.91 -12.10 23.62
N LEU A 319 -12.97 -11.17 24.56
CA LEU A 319 -14.18 -10.77 25.24
C LEU A 319 -14.77 -9.56 24.53
N GLY A 320 -16.07 -9.60 24.22
CA GLY A 320 -16.79 -8.41 23.79
C GLY A 320 -17.50 -7.73 24.94
N LEU A 321 -18.28 -6.67 24.63
CA LEU A 321 -19.00 -5.90 25.62
C LEU A 321 -19.95 -6.78 26.47
N LYS A 322 -20.61 -7.75 25.84
CA LYS A 322 -21.60 -8.64 26.51
C LYS A 322 -20.98 -9.55 27.58
N GLU A 323 -19.74 -9.93 27.40
CA GLU A 323 -18.99 -10.81 28.28
C GLU A 323 -18.18 -10.03 29.33
N THR A 324 -18.07 -8.71 29.18
CA THR A 324 -17.24 -7.83 30.03
C THR A 324 -18.14 -7.06 30.98
N PRO A 325 -17.99 -7.20 32.32
CA PRO A 325 -18.70 -6.37 33.28
C PRO A 325 -18.36 -4.89 33.08
N HIS A 326 -19.35 -4.05 32.89
CA HIS A 326 -19.20 -2.61 32.66
C HIS A 326 -20.36 -1.82 33.26
N ASP A 327 -20.14 -0.52 33.47
CA ASP A 327 -21.14 0.45 33.94
C ASP A 327 -21.15 1.65 32.98
N TYR A 328 -21.97 1.55 31.93
CA TYR A 328 -22.13 2.60 30.92
C TYR A 328 -23.47 3.30 31.11
N GLN A 329 -23.45 4.62 31.12
CA GLN A 329 -24.60 5.43 31.43
C GLN A 329 -24.95 6.38 30.28
N LEU A 330 -26.23 6.48 29.98
CA LEU A 330 -26.79 7.48 29.05
C LEU A 330 -27.23 8.71 29.82
N ILE A 331 -26.78 9.88 29.40
CA ILE A 331 -27.12 11.21 29.94
C ILE A 331 -27.89 11.98 28.87
N GLU A 332 -29.12 12.38 29.18
CA GLU A 332 -29.98 13.12 28.25
C GLU A 332 -30.39 14.51 28.81
N SER A 333 -30.13 14.79 30.08
CA SER A 333 -30.49 16.05 30.70
C SER A 333 -29.29 16.94 31.08
N GLU A 334 -29.47 18.27 31.02
CA GLU A 334 -28.42 19.19 31.45
C GLU A 334 -28.11 19.07 32.95
N GLU A 335 -29.09 18.67 33.78
CA GLU A 335 -28.86 18.50 35.21
C GLU A 335 -27.91 17.34 35.51
N GLU A 336 -28.14 16.21 34.88
CA GLU A 336 -27.26 15.03 35.00
C GLU A 336 -25.87 15.33 34.40
N ALA A 337 -25.84 16.02 33.25
CA ALA A 337 -24.60 16.45 32.63
C ALA A 337 -23.74 17.33 33.57
N ARG A 338 -24.36 18.27 34.32
CA ARG A 338 -23.63 19.06 35.30
C ARG A 338 -23.09 18.23 36.47
N LYS A 339 -23.89 17.27 36.98
CA LYS A 339 -23.45 16.38 38.08
C LYS A 339 -22.25 15.54 37.66
N ILE A 340 -22.29 14.97 36.47
CA ILE A 340 -21.19 14.12 35.97
C ILE A 340 -19.96 14.96 35.64
N ARG A 341 -20.11 16.17 35.08
CA ARG A 341 -19.03 17.12 34.88
C ARG A 341 -18.30 17.43 36.19
N ASP A 342 -19.04 17.74 37.25
CA ASP A 342 -18.47 18.08 38.57
C ASP A 342 -17.67 16.91 39.15
N TYR A 343 -18.11 15.67 38.90
CA TYR A 343 -17.36 14.47 39.25
C TYR A 343 -16.07 14.37 38.43
N PHE A 344 -16.13 14.57 37.12
CA PHE A 344 -14.96 14.48 36.24
C PHE A 344 -13.90 15.55 36.53
N LEU A 345 -14.31 16.76 36.97
CA LEU A 345 -13.37 17.81 37.37
C LEU A 345 -12.49 17.42 38.57
N THR A 346 -12.85 16.37 39.33
CA THR A 346 -12.02 15.83 40.40
C THR A 346 -10.93 14.88 39.90
N LYS A 347 -10.93 14.54 38.62
CA LYS A 347 -10.03 13.55 38.04
C LYS A 347 -8.86 14.22 37.33
N LYS A 348 -7.76 13.45 37.12
CA LYS A 348 -6.55 13.92 36.43
C LYS A 348 -6.49 13.50 34.96
N ILE A 349 -7.27 12.50 34.58
CA ILE A 349 -7.29 11.92 33.23
C ILE A 349 -8.77 11.85 32.81
N LEU A 350 -9.03 12.25 31.59
CA LEU A 350 -10.33 12.21 30.94
C LEU A 350 -10.15 11.63 29.54
N SER A 351 -10.61 10.40 29.34
CA SER A 351 -10.81 9.88 28.01
C SER A 351 -12.11 10.41 27.44
N PHE A 352 -12.11 10.81 26.18
CA PHE A 352 -13.30 11.31 25.51
C PHE A 352 -13.29 10.96 24.03
N ASP A 353 -14.49 10.95 23.47
CA ASP A 353 -14.73 10.78 22.05
C ASP A 353 -15.95 11.59 21.62
N THR A 354 -16.09 11.93 20.34
CA THR A 354 -17.20 12.71 19.80
C THR A 354 -17.96 11.93 18.73
N GLU A 355 -19.25 11.71 18.95
CA GLU A 355 -20.13 11.19 17.92
C GLU A 355 -20.68 12.32 17.04
N THR A 356 -20.60 12.14 15.74
CA THR A 356 -20.86 13.19 14.77
C THR A 356 -21.64 12.73 13.55
N THR A 357 -22.12 13.69 12.75
CA THR A 357 -22.86 13.41 11.51
C THR A 357 -21.98 13.12 10.30
N SER A 358 -20.67 13.33 10.37
CA SER A 358 -19.74 13.22 9.23
C SER A 358 -18.34 12.94 9.71
N THR A 359 -17.54 12.23 8.91
CA THR A 359 -16.09 12.05 9.13
C THR A 359 -15.27 13.29 8.73
N ASN A 360 -15.88 14.30 8.11
CA ASN A 360 -15.25 15.58 7.83
C ASN A 360 -15.52 16.54 8.99
N ALA A 361 -14.52 16.82 9.82
CA ALA A 361 -14.65 17.65 11.00
C ALA A 361 -15.14 19.08 10.69
N ILE A 362 -14.83 19.62 9.49
CA ILE A 362 -15.24 20.96 9.07
C ILE A 362 -16.75 21.08 8.99
N ASP A 363 -17.45 20.04 8.53
CA ASP A 363 -18.90 20.05 8.33
C ASP A 363 -19.68 19.24 9.37
N ALA A 364 -18.99 18.45 10.20
CA ALA A 364 -19.59 17.55 11.16
C ALA A 364 -20.39 18.30 12.26
N GLU A 365 -21.58 17.83 12.57
CA GLU A 365 -22.37 18.30 13.72
C GLU A 365 -22.32 17.25 14.84
N LEU A 366 -22.16 17.68 16.09
CA LEU A 366 -22.13 16.80 17.26
C LEU A 366 -23.46 16.07 17.45
N VAL A 367 -23.38 14.77 17.63
CA VAL A 367 -24.50 13.89 17.99
C VAL A 367 -24.43 13.49 19.47
N GLY A 368 -23.23 13.36 19.99
CA GLY A 368 -22.99 13.05 21.39
C GLY A 368 -21.54 13.25 21.81
N LEU A 369 -21.31 13.17 23.10
CA LEU A 369 -20.01 13.21 23.75
C LEU A 369 -19.90 11.99 24.66
N SER A 370 -18.81 11.23 24.57
CA SER A 370 -18.55 10.14 25.49
C SER A 370 -17.34 10.42 26.36
N PHE A 371 -17.36 9.91 27.58
CA PHE A 371 -16.33 10.14 28.58
C PHE A 371 -16.06 8.91 29.44
N ALA A 372 -14.80 8.66 29.73
CA ALA A 372 -14.34 7.67 30.69
C ALA A 372 -13.20 8.23 31.56
N VAL A 373 -13.23 7.95 32.86
CA VAL A 373 -12.17 8.31 33.82
C VAL A 373 -11.68 7.10 34.63
N GLU A 374 -12.37 6.00 34.53
CA GLU A 374 -12.07 4.71 35.15
C GLU A 374 -12.39 3.60 34.12
N GLU A 375 -11.55 2.58 34.04
CA GLU A 375 -11.77 1.44 33.14
C GLU A 375 -13.12 0.77 33.44
N PHE A 376 -13.80 0.35 32.36
CA PHE A 376 -15.12 -0.28 32.36
C PHE A 376 -16.27 0.60 32.89
N LYS A 377 -16.04 1.92 33.02
CA LYS A 377 -17.05 2.90 33.36
C LYS A 377 -16.97 4.09 32.42
N ALA A 378 -18.06 4.33 31.73
CA ALA A 378 -18.15 5.43 30.79
C ALA A 378 -19.55 6.04 30.74
N VAL A 379 -19.62 7.23 30.21
CA VAL A 379 -20.92 7.90 29.99
C VAL A 379 -21.01 8.37 28.56
N TYR A 380 -22.19 8.30 28.00
CA TYR A 380 -22.54 8.93 26.74
C TYR A 380 -23.55 10.08 27.03
N VAL A 381 -23.25 11.24 26.55
CA VAL A 381 -24.08 12.44 26.66
C VAL A 381 -24.71 12.74 25.32
N ALA A 382 -26.00 12.58 25.19
CA ALA A 382 -26.71 12.89 23.96
C ALA A 382 -26.73 14.39 23.68
N VAL A 383 -26.33 14.83 22.52
CA VAL A 383 -26.31 16.23 22.10
C VAL A 383 -27.50 16.50 21.19
N PRO A 384 -28.37 17.48 21.55
CA PRO A 384 -29.53 17.85 20.74
C PRO A 384 -29.16 18.27 19.31
N ALA A 385 -30.07 18.07 18.35
CA ALA A 385 -29.86 18.45 16.95
C ALA A 385 -29.92 19.97 16.73
N GLU A 386 -30.67 20.67 17.55
CA GLU A 386 -30.78 22.12 17.45
C GLU A 386 -29.48 22.78 17.94
N ARG A 387 -28.88 23.67 17.15
CA ARG A 387 -27.55 24.23 17.39
C ARG A 387 -27.39 24.96 18.73
N GLU A 388 -28.39 25.72 19.15
CA GLU A 388 -28.29 26.45 20.40
C GLU A 388 -28.39 25.50 21.61
N ALA A 389 -29.25 24.50 21.54
CA ALA A 389 -29.36 23.47 22.57
C ALA A 389 -28.11 22.60 22.63
N ALA A 390 -27.54 22.24 21.46
CA ALA A 390 -26.26 21.57 21.37
C ALA A 390 -25.13 22.37 22.02
N GLN A 391 -25.06 23.69 21.73
CA GLN A 391 -24.05 24.55 22.32
C GLN A 391 -24.19 24.62 23.86
N ARG A 392 -25.41 24.75 24.40
CA ARG A 392 -25.60 24.71 25.84
C ARG A 392 -25.16 23.41 26.49
N MET A 393 -25.46 22.28 25.88
CA MET A 393 -25.01 20.97 26.37
C MET A 393 -23.47 20.85 26.35
N VAL A 394 -22.83 21.22 25.25
CA VAL A 394 -21.36 21.19 25.09
C VAL A 394 -20.67 22.16 26.04
N ASP A 395 -21.23 23.37 26.27
CA ASP A 395 -20.69 24.38 27.20
C ASP A 395 -20.68 23.90 28.66
N ILE A 396 -21.52 22.95 29.03
CA ILE A 396 -21.47 22.33 30.36
C ILE A 396 -20.10 21.65 30.58
N PHE A 397 -19.54 21.04 29.55
CA PHE A 397 -18.28 20.31 29.62
C PHE A 397 -17.05 21.16 29.26
N ARG A 398 -17.22 22.40 28.82
CA ARG A 398 -16.11 23.35 28.54
C ARG A 398 -15.05 23.37 29.64
N PRO A 399 -15.40 23.45 30.96
CA PRO A 399 -14.39 23.46 32.02
C PRO A 399 -13.49 22.24 32.04
N LEU A 400 -13.95 21.04 31.57
CA LEU A 400 -13.14 19.83 31.49
C LEU A 400 -12.13 19.92 30.36
N TYR A 401 -12.57 20.38 29.20
CA TYR A 401 -11.70 20.48 28.02
C TYR A 401 -10.62 21.54 28.17
N GLU A 402 -10.96 22.66 28.82
CA GLU A 402 -10.08 23.84 28.98
C GLU A 402 -9.22 23.79 30.25
N ASP A 403 -9.39 22.79 31.13
CA ASP A 403 -8.54 22.60 32.32
C ASP A 403 -7.14 22.13 31.95
N GLU A 404 -6.13 22.90 32.26
CA GLU A 404 -4.71 22.62 31.96
C GLU A 404 -4.12 21.48 32.80
N HIS A 405 -4.79 21.02 33.85
CA HIS A 405 -4.32 19.97 34.76
C HIS A 405 -4.92 18.60 34.48
N ILE A 406 -5.95 18.53 33.64
CA ILE A 406 -6.59 17.27 33.22
C ILE A 406 -5.97 16.82 31.91
N MET A 407 -5.40 15.62 31.88
CA MET A 407 -4.94 14.99 30.64
C MET A 407 -6.15 14.52 29.81
N LYS A 408 -6.24 14.95 28.57
CA LYS A 408 -7.24 14.52 27.59
C LYS A 408 -6.71 13.34 26.79
N VAL A 409 -7.46 12.25 26.77
CA VAL A 409 -7.11 11.03 26.04
C VAL A 409 -8.13 10.83 24.93
N GLY A 410 -7.68 10.55 23.73
CA GLY A 410 -8.55 10.30 22.57
C GLY A 410 -7.92 9.32 21.58
N GLN A 411 -8.71 8.86 20.65
CA GLN A 411 -8.28 8.08 19.49
C GLN A 411 -8.40 8.93 18.23
N ASN A 412 -7.29 9.31 17.58
CA ASN A 412 -7.31 10.33 16.53
C ASN A 412 -7.86 11.68 17.02
N ILE A 413 -7.37 12.09 18.17
CA ILE A 413 -7.87 13.24 18.96
C ILE A 413 -7.93 14.55 18.16
N LYS A 414 -7.17 14.66 17.07
CA LYS A 414 -7.20 15.81 16.16
C LYS A 414 -8.59 16.07 15.61
N TYR A 415 -9.30 15.04 15.20
CA TYR A 415 -10.67 15.14 14.71
C TYR A 415 -11.61 15.74 15.76
N ASP A 416 -11.56 15.23 16.99
CA ASP A 416 -12.38 15.72 18.10
C ASP A 416 -12.02 17.15 18.49
N TYR A 417 -10.73 17.47 18.48
CA TYR A 417 -10.24 18.83 18.68
C TYR A 417 -10.86 19.81 17.69
N GLU A 418 -10.86 19.48 16.39
CA GLU A 418 -11.43 20.32 15.33
C GLU A 418 -12.94 20.50 15.49
N VAL A 419 -13.67 19.42 15.80
CA VAL A 419 -15.11 19.47 16.05
C VAL A 419 -15.41 20.38 17.25
N LEU A 420 -14.71 20.22 18.38
CA LEU A 420 -14.88 21.03 19.58
C LEU A 420 -14.52 22.51 19.34
N ARG A 421 -13.48 22.80 18.55
CA ARG A 421 -13.12 24.19 18.16
C ARG A 421 -14.27 24.89 17.45
N ARG A 422 -15.06 24.22 16.66
CA ARG A 422 -16.27 24.76 15.99
C ARG A 422 -17.39 25.09 16.96
N TYR A 423 -17.37 24.53 18.17
CA TYR A 423 -18.24 24.89 19.28
C TYR A 423 -17.58 25.90 20.23
N GLY A 424 -16.43 26.48 19.79
CA GLY A 424 -15.72 27.50 20.57
C GLY A 424 -15.04 26.98 21.82
N ILE A 425 -14.74 25.67 21.87
CA ILE A 425 -14.00 25.04 22.96
C ILE A 425 -12.53 24.97 22.59
N GLU A 426 -11.66 25.29 23.52
CA GLU A 426 -10.21 25.10 23.43
C GLU A 426 -9.81 23.92 24.28
N VAL A 427 -9.34 22.84 23.63
CA VAL A 427 -8.76 21.68 24.37
C VAL A 427 -7.38 22.09 24.87
N ARG A 428 -7.21 22.22 26.18
CA ARG A 428 -5.99 22.67 26.84
C ARG A 428 -5.38 21.58 27.71
N GLY A 429 -4.12 21.77 28.09
CA GLY A 429 -3.39 20.85 28.94
C GLY A 429 -2.81 19.65 28.21
N PRO A 430 -2.30 18.64 28.94
CA PRO A 430 -1.71 17.45 28.33
C PRO A 430 -2.72 16.67 27.51
N MET A 431 -2.28 16.14 26.38
CA MET A 431 -3.07 15.24 25.52
C MET A 431 -2.35 13.91 25.32
N PHE A 432 -3.13 12.87 25.08
CA PHE A 432 -2.63 11.53 24.71
C PHE A 432 -3.52 10.95 23.60
N ASP A 433 -2.95 10.76 22.43
CA ASP A 433 -3.62 10.11 21.29
C ASP A 433 -3.14 8.65 21.17
N THR A 434 -4.08 7.70 21.30
CA THR A 434 -3.77 6.28 21.23
C THR A 434 -3.33 5.84 19.83
N MET A 435 -3.83 6.47 18.76
CA MET A 435 -3.40 6.23 17.38
C MET A 435 -1.92 6.64 17.21
N LEU A 436 -1.54 7.82 17.65
CA LEU A 436 -0.17 8.33 17.54
C LEU A 436 0.81 7.57 18.44
N ALA A 437 0.38 7.17 19.63
CA ALA A 437 1.18 6.32 20.52
C ALA A 437 1.49 4.97 19.88
N HIS A 438 0.48 4.31 19.32
CA HIS A 438 0.66 3.04 18.63
C HIS A 438 1.51 3.18 17.35
N TYR A 439 1.36 4.29 16.62
CA TYR A 439 2.18 4.56 15.44
C TYR A 439 3.69 4.69 15.79
N ILE A 440 4.05 5.29 16.92
CA ILE A 440 5.46 5.34 17.36
C ILE A 440 5.97 3.95 17.76
N VAL A 441 5.13 3.16 18.44
CA VAL A 441 5.51 1.80 18.91
C VAL A 441 5.64 0.84 17.73
N GLN A 442 4.71 0.89 16.76
CA GLN A 442 4.67 -0.03 15.62
C GLN A 442 4.19 0.68 14.34
N PRO A 443 5.05 1.44 13.66
CA PRO A 443 4.68 2.33 12.55
C PRO A 443 4.16 1.60 11.29
N GLU A 444 4.40 0.31 11.16
CA GLU A 444 4.02 -0.47 9.97
C GLU A 444 2.64 -1.14 10.11
N LEU A 445 1.96 -0.99 11.27
CA LEU A 445 0.69 -1.62 11.55
C LEU A 445 -0.50 -0.67 11.36
N HIS A 446 -1.71 -1.21 11.52
CA HIS A 446 -2.92 -0.40 11.56
C HIS A 446 -3.11 0.21 12.94
N HIS A 447 -3.56 1.48 12.97
CA HIS A 447 -3.69 2.25 14.20
C HIS A 447 -5.15 2.58 14.53
N ASN A 448 -6.12 1.85 13.95
CA ASN A 448 -7.52 1.97 14.31
C ASN A 448 -7.80 1.32 15.66
N MET A 449 -8.82 1.79 16.35
CA MET A 449 -9.16 1.36 17.70
C MET A 449 -9.50 -0.12 17.77
N ASP A 450 -10.30 -0.64 16.84
CA ASP A 450 -10.72 -2.03 16.80
C ASP A 450 -9.50 -2.97 16.75
N TYR A 451 -8.54 -2.68 15.85
CA TYR A 451 -7.31 -3.45 15.74
C TYR A 451 -6.47 -3.41 17.02
N MET A 452 -6.34 -2.22 17.62
CA MET A 452 -5.56 -2.07 18.86
C MET A 452 -6.27 -2.73 20.05
N ALA A 453 -7.58 -2.61 20.17
CA ALA A 453 -8.36 -3.29 21.22
C ALA A 453 -8.21 -4.80 21.11
N GLU A 454 -8.32 -5.34 19.91
CA GLU A 454 -8.16 -6.77 19.68
C GLU A 454 -6.73 -7.25 19.99
N THR A 455 -5.72 -6.55 19.50
CA THR A 455 -4.32 -6.99 19.61
C THR A 455 -3.66 -6.68 20.95
N LEU A 456 -4.01 -5.57 21.60
CA LEU A 456 -3.39 -5.14 22.85
C LEU A 456 -4.22 -5.46 24.09
N LEU A 457 -5.54 -5.47 23.96
CA LEU A 457 -6.44 -5.72 25.09
C LEU A 457 -7.10 -7.11 25.05
N GLY A 458 -7.06 -7.82 23.91
CA GLY A 458 -7.83 -9.05 23.70
C GLY A 458 -9.33 -8.80 23.72
N TYR A 459 -9.77 -7.64 23.27
CA TYR A 459 -11.12 -7.14 23.34
C TYR A 459 -11.71 -6.82 21.99
N GLN A 460 -12.94 -7.28 21.70
CA GLN A 460 -13.65 -7.00 20.47
C GLN A 460 -14.65 -5.88 20.70
N THR A 461 -14.44 -4.76 20.01
CA THR A 461 -15.32 -3.60 20.06
C THR A 461 -16.60 -3.80 19.26
N ILE A 462 -17.60 -2.97 19.51
CA ILE A 462 -18.79 -2.87 18.67
C ILE A 462 -18.40 -2.12 17.39
N HIS A 463 -18.56 -2.74 16.22
CA HIS A 463 -18.29 -2.08 14.95
C HIS A 463 -19.40 -1.08 14.58
N ILE A 464 -19.03 0.12 14.12
CA ILE A 464 -19.95 1.17 13.65
C ILE A 464 -20.93 0.68 12.58
N ASP A 465 -20.51 -0.25 11.71
CA ASP A 465 -21.36 -0.83 10.66
C ASP A 465 -22.57 -1.60 11.24
N GLN A 466 -22.49 -2.03 12.50
CA GLN A 466 -23.63 -2.68 13.19
C GLN A 466 -24.71 -1.68 13.59
N LEU A 467 -24.36 -0.39 13.75
CA LEU A 467 -25.28 0.68 14.12
C LEU A 467 -25.88 1.38 12.89
N ILE A 468 -25.02 1.84 11.97
CA ILE A 468 -25.42 2.68 10.83
C ILE A 468 -25.51 1.90 9.52
N GLY A 469 -25.11 0.63 9.50
CA GLY A 469 -25.04 -0.21 8.30
C GLY A 469 -23.76 -0.03 7.51
N PRO A 470 -23.50 -0.94 6.54
CA PRO A 470 -22.27 -0.95 5.76
C PRO A 470 -22.15 0.28 4.86
N ARG A 471 -20.92 0.66 4.54
CA ARG A 471 -20.63 1.80 3.65
C ARG A 471 -21.35 1.67 2.32
N GLY A 472 -22.03 2.74 1.89
CA GLY A 472 -22.68 2.81 0.60
C GLY A 472 -24.06 3.49 0.62
N LYS A 473 -24.81 3.30 -0.48
CA LYS A 473 -26.19 3.83 -0.58
C LYS A 473 -27.08 3.11 0.42
N GLY A 474 -27.45 3.78 1.49
CA GLY A 474 -28.32 3.22 2.55
C GLY A 474 -27.68 3.23 3.95
N GLN A 475 -26.42 3.64 4.07
CA GLN A 475 -25.80 3.90 5.37
C GLN A 475 -26.56 5.04 6.06
N ARG A 476 -26.96 4.84 7.31
CA ARG A 476 -27.62 5.85 8.14
C ARG A 476 -26.62 6.83 8.70
N SER A 477 -27.06 8.02 9.09
CA SER A 477 -26.28 8.93 9.93
C SER A 477 -26.39 8.53 11.40
N MET A 478 -25.37 8.78 12.21
CA MET A 478 -25.48 8.64 13.68
C MET A 478 -26.64 9.48 14.25
N ARG A 479 -26.97 10.60 13.61
CA ARG A 479 -28.12 11.45 13.99
C ARG A 479 -29.48 10.78 13.78
N ASP A 480 -29.58 9.77 12.92
CA ASP A 480 -30.82 9.04 12.65
C ASP A 480 -31.13 7.98 13.73
N LEU A 481 -30.17 7.73 14.64
CA LEU A 481 -30.30 6.78 15.72
C LEU A 481 -30.85 7.44 17.00
N GLN A 482 -31.55 6.64 17.81
CA GLN A 482 -31.94 7.09 19.14
C GLN A 482 -30.74 7.01 20.10
N PRO A 483 -30.61 7.88 21.11
CA PRO A 483 -29.53 7.83 22.08
C PRO A 483 -29.31 6.44 22.71
N GLN A 484 -30.40 5.69 22.94
CA GLN A 484 -30.38 4.35 23.49
C GLN A 484 -29.77 3.30 22.55
N GLU A 485 -29.72 3.57 21.24
CA GLU A 485 -29.07 2.70 20.26
C GLU A 485 -27.56 2.99 20.16
N VAL A 486 -27.10 4.19 20.53
CA VAL A 486 -25.72 4.68 20.35
C VAL A 486 -24.90 4.56 21.64
N TYR A 487 -25.50 4.71 22.81
CA TYR A 487 -24.78 4.97 24.08
C TYR A 487 -23.77 3.86 24.45
N GLU A 488 -24.08 2.58 24.19
CA GLU A 488 -23.16 1.49 24.50
C GLU A 488 -21.92 1.53 23.62
N TYR A 489 -22.11 1.78 22.32
CA TYR A 489 -21.03 1.94 21.35
C TYR A 489 -20.14 3.12 21.73
N ALA A 490 -20.71 4.32 21.87
CA ALA A 490 -19.95 5.52 22.15
C ALA A 490 -19.25 5.53 23.52
N ALA A 491 -19.91 4.96 24.56
CA ALA A 491 -19.29 4.80 25.86
C ALA A 491 -18.15 3.77 25.83
N GLU A 492 -18.30 2.70 25.05
CA GLU A 492 -17.23 1.72 24.79
C GLU A 492 -15.99 2.38 24.17
N ASP A 493 -16.16 3.27 23.17
CA ASP A 493 -15.07 3.96 22.51
C ASP A 493 -14.24 4.78 23.50
N ALA A 494 -14.87 5.51 24.42
CA ALA A 494 -14.17 6.26 25.46
C ALA A 494 -13.48 5.35 26.50
N ASP A 495 -14.10 4.22 26.91
CA ASP A 495 -13.50 3.25 27.83
C ASP A 495 -12.31 2.51 27.21
N VAL A 496 -12.49 1.98 26.00
CA VAL A 496 -11.44 1.26 25.27
C VAL A 496 -10.24 2.18 25.02
N THR A 497 -10.48 3.44 24.66
CA THR A 497 -9.44 4.44 24.48
C THR A 497 -8.63 4.67 25.76
N LEU A 498 -9.30 4.73 26.93
CA LEU A 498 -8.61 4.84 28.21
C LEU A 498 -7.76 3.61 28.54
N ARG A 499 -8.29 2.42 28.29
CA ARG A 499 -7.57 1.16 28.49
C ARG A 499 -6.37 1.03 27.56
N LEU A 500 -6.54 1.41 26.29
CA LEU A 500 -5.44 1.47 25.30
C LEU A 500 -4.34 2.44 25.72
N LYS A 501 -4.71 3.62 26.23
CA LYS A 501 -3.75 4.59 26.77
C LYS A 501 -2.85 3.96 27.84
N ASN A 502 -3.43 3.21 28.79
CA ASN A 502 -2.67 2.60 29.87
C ASN A 502 -1.64 1.57 29.36
N VAL A 503 -1.97 0.79 28.35
CA VAL A 503 -1.06 -0.17 27.71
C VAL A 503 -0.01 0.53 26.87
N LEU A 504 -0.43 1.49 26.04
CA LEU A 504 0.45 2.17 25.09
C LEU A 504 1.48 3.08 25.78
N GLU A 505 1.13 3.68 26.93
CA GLU A 505 2.09 4.48 27.71
C GLU A 505 3.26 3.63 28.21
N GLN A 506 3.05 2.36 28.57
CA GLN A 506 4.13 1.45 28.92
C GLN A 506 4.96 1.05 27.69
N LYS A 507 4.28 0.75 26.57
CA LYS A 507 4.97 0.41 25.33
C LYS A 507 5.80 1.57 24.76
N LEU A 508 5.38 2.81 24.92
CA LEU A 508 6.20 3.99 24.55
C LEU A 508 7.52 4.04 25.34
N LYS A 509 7.50 3.68 26.64
CA LYS A 509 8.73 3.57 27.46
C LYS A 509 9.65 2.46 26.96
N GLU A 510 9.09 1.31 26.60
CA GLU A 510 9.85 0.16 26.11
C GLU A 510 10.64 0.47 24.82
N VAL A 511 10.08 1.34 23.96
CA VAL A 511 10.73 1.75 22.72
C VAL A 511 11.47 3.08 22.81
N ASP A 512 11.60 3.68 24.01
CA ASP A 512 12.18 5.01 24.21
C ASP A 512 11.50 6.11 23.37
N GLY A 513 10.18 5.96 23.17
CA GLY A 513 9.39 6.83 22.31
C GLY A 513 8.71 8.01 23.02
N GLU A 514 8.85 8.14 24.35
CA GLU A 514 8.12 9.15 25.14
C GLU A 514 8.45 10.58 24.69
N ARG A 515 9.71 10.90 24.45
CA ARG A 515 10.12 12.24 24.00
C ARG A 515 9.57 12.57 22.63
N LEU A 516 9.64 11.62 21.70
CA LEU A 516 9.06 11.77 20.37
C LEU A 516 7.54 12.02 20.46
N PHE A 517 6.86 11.28 21.34
CA PHE A 517 5.42 11.40 21.54
C PHE A 517 5.03 12.73 22.20
N TYR A 518 5.57 13.06 23.37
CA TYR A 518 5.15 14.21 24.15
C TYR A 518 5.75 15.54 23.67
N ASP A 519 6.95 15.54 23.07
CA ASP A 519 7.63 16.78 22.66
C ASP A 519 7.37 17.12 21.19
N ILE A 520 6.98 16.15 20.35
CA ILE A 520 6.77 16.37 18.91
C ILE A 520 5.35 16.00 18.47
N GLU A 521 4.94 14.73 18.55
CA GLU A 521 3.69 14.29 17.91
C GLU A 521 2.45 14.89 18.59
N MET A 522 2.39 14.90 19.91
CA MET A 522 1.24 15.49 20.60
C MET A 522 1.15 17.02 20.49
N PRO A 523 2.24 17.81 20.65
CA PRO A 523 2.19 19.25 20.44
C PRO A 523 1.88 19.67 19.00
N LEU A 524 2.09 18.78 18.02
CA LEU A 524 1.75 19.03 16.62
C LEU A 524 0.25 18.93 16.34
N VAL A 525 -0.51 18.19 17.14
CA VAL A 525 -1.97 18.02 16.95
C VAL A 525 -2.72 19.35 16.83
N PRO A 526 -2.62 20.28 17.77
CA PRO A 526 -3.30 21.57 17.65
C PRO A 526 -2.79 22.41 16.47
N VAL A 527 -1.52 22.29 16.08
CA VAL A 527 -0.96 22.99 14.92
C VAL A 527 -1.66 22.53 13.63
N LEU A 528 -1.75 21.23 13.42
CA LEU A 528 -2.39 20.66 12.25
C LEU A 528 -3.89 20.93 12.25
N ALA A 529 -4.56 20.82 13.39
CA ALA A 529 -5.99 21.13 13.52
C ALA A 529 -6.29 22.59 13.13
N GLU A 530 -5.51 23.53 13.59
CA GLU A 530 -5.69 24.96 13.22
C GLU A 530 -5.38 25.22 11.75
N MET A 531 -4.39 24.53 11.16
CA MET A 531 -4.11 24.58 9.71
C MET A 531 -5.29 24.02 8.90
N GLU A 532 -5.83 22.88 9.31
CA GLU A 532 -6.98 22.22 8.65
C GLU A 532 -8.25 23.08 8.77
N LEU A 533 -8.53 23.66 9.95
CA LEU A 533 -9.66 24.58 10.17
C LEU A 533 -9.52 25.90 9.38
N THR A 534 -8.30 26.41 9.23
CA THR A 534 -8.01 27.62 8.44
C THR A 534 -8.24 27.32 6.96
N GLY A 535 -7.68 26.24 6.45
CA GLY A 535 -7.71 25.87 5.05
C GLY A 535 -6.90 26.83 4.15
N VAL A 536 -7.08 26.69 2.85
CA VAL A 536 -6.33 27.43 1.83
C VAL A 536 -7.28 28.08 0.83
N CYS A 537 -7.02 29.34 0.49
CA CYS A 537 -7.77 30.05 -0.53
C CYS A 537 -7.35 29.64 -1.95
N LEU A 538 -8.33 29.52 -2.85
CA LEU A 538 -8.12 29.19 -4.25
C LEU A 538 -8.70 30.30 -5.15
N ASP A 539 -7.88 30.87 -6.03
CA ASP A 539 -8.33 31.74 -7.13
C ASP A 539 -8.93 30.85 -8.25
N THR A 540 -10.23 30.69 -8.20
CA THR A 540 -10.97 29.88 -9.18
C THR A 540 -10.95 30.50 -10.58
N ALA A 541 -10.80 31.82 -10.70
CA ALA A 541 -10.73 32.50 -11.99
C ALA A 541 -9.39 32.25 -12.68
N ALA A 542 -8.29 32.36 -11.94
CA ALA A 542 -6.95 32.02 -12.42
C ALA A 542 -6.91 30.53 -12.82
N LEU A 543 -7.45 29.63 -12.01
CA LEU A 543 -7.47 28.20 -12.29
C LEU A 543 -8.33 27.87 -13.54
N ALA A 544 -9.46 28.55 -13.74
CA ALA A 544 -10.28 28.40 -14.93
C ALA A 544 -9.56 28.84 -16.20
N GLU A 545 -8.73 29.90 -16.13
CA GLU A 545 -7.90 30.34 -17.27
C GLU A 545 -6.80 29.34 -17.58
N THR A 546 -6.14 28.80 -16.56
CA THR A 546 -5.21 27.66 -16.70
C THR A 546 -5.89 26.46 -17.37
N GLY A 547 -7.14 26.16 -16.97
CA GLY A 547 -7.94 25.08 -17.58
C GLY A 547 -8.23 25.29 -19.06
N LYS A 548 -8.54 26.52 -19.48
CA LYS A 548 -8.73 26.87 -20.91
C LYS A 548 -7.43 26.66 -21.71
N ASN A 549 -6.31 27.11 -21.17
CA ASN A 549 -5.00 26.89 -21.79
C ASN A 549 -4.67 25.40 -21.92
N PHE A 550 -4.88 24.62 -20.86
CA PHE A 550 -4.65 23.17 -20.89
C PHE A 550 -5.52 22.46 -21.92
N ASN A 551 -6.82 22.79 -21.99
CA ASN A 551 -7.73 22.20 -22.97
C ASN A 551 -7.32 22.56 -24.41
N ARG A 552 -6.88 23.79 -24.70
CA ARG A 552 -6.36 24.17 -26.00
C ARG A 552 -5.13 23.34 -26.38
N ARG A 553 -4.16 23.21 -25.49
CA ARG A 553 -2.94 22.42 -25.73
C ARG A 553 -3.25 20.93 -25.86
N LEU A 554 -4.20 20.40 -25.09
CA LEU A 554 -4.66 19.01 -25.24
C LEU A 554 -5.22 18.75 -26.63
N ALA A 555 -6.03 19.67 -27.17
CA ALA A 555 -6.56 19.55 -28.54
C ALA A 555 -5.44 19.61 -29.60
N GLU A 556 -4.43 20.44 -29.40
CA GLU A 556 -3.25 20.51 -30.27
C GLU A 556 -2.43 19.22 -30.24
N TYR A 557 -2.17 18.63 -29.06
CA TYR A 557 -1.50 17.33 -28.92
C TYR A 557 -2.32 16.20 -29.52
N GLU A 558 -3.63 16.20 -29.30
CA GLU A 558 -4.52 15.19 -29.86
C GLU A 558 -4.48 15.17 -31.38
N GLN A 559 -4.54 16.34 -32.03
CA GLN A 559 -4.40 16.47 -33.49
C GLN A 559 -3.06 15.98 -34.00
N LYS A 560 -1.94 16.32 -33.34
CA LYS A 560 -0.61 15.85 -33.71
C LYS A 560 -0.49 14.34 -33.58
N ILE A 561 -0.95 13.78 -32.45
CA ILE A 561 -0.90 12.34 -32.19
C ILE A 561 -1.71 11.58 -33.25
N TYR A 562 -2.92 12.05 -33.62
CA TYR A 562 -3.73 11.40 -34.65
C TYR A 562 -3.11 11.54 -36.04
N ALA A 563 -2.49 12.68 -36.34
CA ALA A 563 -1.79 12.87 -37.62
C ALA A 563 -0.60 11.90 -37.75
N GLU A 564 0.20 11.74 -36.71
CA GLU A 564 1.35 10.82 -36.71
C GLU A 564 0.92 9.34 -36.67
N ALA A 565 -0.14 9.00 -35.92
CA ALA A 565 -0.69 7.66 -35.87
C ALA A 565 -1.42 7.28 -37.19
N GLY A 566 -1.91 8.27 -37.95
CA GLY A 566 -2.72 8.07 -39.15
C GLY A 566 -4.13 7.55 -38.89
N GLU A 567 -4.61 7.64 -37.63
CA GLU A 567 -5.97 7.29 -37.21
C GLU A 567 -6.32 7.87 -35.84
N THR A 568 -7.59 7.94 -35.53
CA THR A 568 -8.09 8.37 -34.23
C THR A 568 -8.20 7.20 -33.26
N PHE A 569 -7.83 7.38 -32.01
CA PHE A 569 -7.91 6.39 -30.95
C PHE A 569 -7.97 7.05 -29.58
N ASN A 570 -8.31 6.30 -28.53
CA ASN A 570 -8.32 6.84 -27.17
C ASN A 570 -6.89 6.89 -26.59
N ILE A 571 -6.28 8.09 -26.56
CA ILE A 571 -4.91 8.34 -26.08
C ILE A 571 -4.79 8.04 -24.57
N SER A 572 -5.89 8.12 -23.80
CA SER A 572 -5.93 7.75 -22.39
C SER A 572 -5.99 6.23 -22.17
N SER A 573 -6.23 5.43 -23.23
CA SER A 573 -6.26 3.97 -23.15
C SER A 573 -4.87 3.37 -23.30
N PRO A 574 -4.27 2.76 -22.26
CA PRO A 574 -2.99 2.09 -22.37
C PRO A 574 -2.93 1.03 -23.47
N LYS A 575 -4.04 0.31 -23.67
CA LYS A 575 -4.17 -0.72 -24.70
C LYS A 575 -4.06 -0.12 -26.10
N GLN A 576 -4.88 0.89 -26.40
CA GLN A 576 -4.92 1.48 -27.74
C GLN A 576 -3.60 2.20 -28.07
N VAL A 577 -3.01 2.91 -27.11
CA VAL A 577 -1.67 3.49 -27.27
C VAL A 577 -0.62 2.41 -27.58
N GLY A 578 -0.67 1.29 -26.89
CA GLY A 578 0.23 0.17 -27.12
C GLY A 578 0.06 -0.44 -28.51
N ASP A 579 -1.21 -0.62 -28.94
CA ASP A 579 -1.52 -1.14 -30.27
C ASP A 579 -1.02 -0.20 -31.40
N ILE A 580 -1.12 1.12 -31.22
CA ILE A 580 -0.57 2.12 -32.16
C ILE A 580 0.95 2.10 -32.15
N LEU A 581 1.58 2.33 -31.01
CA LEU A 581 3.06 2.51 -30.94
C LEU A 581 3.82 1.22 -31.30
N PHE A 582 3.38 0.09 -30.79
CA PHE A 582 4.11 -1.18 -30.90
C PHE A 582 3.52 -2.14 -31.94
N GLY A 583 2.20 -2.08 -32.15
CA GLY A 583 1.53 -2.92 -33.14
C GLY A 583 1.63 -2.36 -34.55
N LYS A 584 1.20 -1.10 -34.74
CA LYS A 584 1.11 -0.44 -36.05
C LYS A 584 2.43 0.23 -36.44
N MET A 585 2.92 1.16 -35.60
CA MET A 585 4.13 1.96 -35.91
C MET A 585 5.42 1.18 -35.68
N LYS A 586 5.40 0.17 -34.81
CA LYS A 586 6.54 -0.71 -34.52
C LYS A 586 7.82 0.07 -34.13
N ILE A 587 7.67 1.07 -33.26
CA ILE A 587 8.76 1.94 -32.82
C ILE A 587 9.88 1.19 -32.06
N VAL A 588 9.59 -0.05 -31.62
CA VAL A 588 10.53 -0.96 -30.93
C VAL A 588 10.33 -2.38 -31.45
N ASP A 589 11.41 -3.11 -31.74
CA ASP A 589 11.33 -4.50 -32.23
C ASP A 589 10.77 -5.49 -31.22
N LYS A 590 11.10 -5.32 -29.93
CA LYS A 590 10.65 -6.19 -28.82
C LYS A 590 10.08 -5.35 -27.67
N PRO A 591 8.82 -4.85 -27.79
CA PRO A 591 8.21 -4.06 -26.74
C PRO A 591 7.88 -4.90 -25.51
N LYS A 592 8.02 -4.31 -24.32
CA LYS A 592 7.61 -4.92 -23.07
C LYS A 592 6.10 -5.19 -23.08
N LYS A 593 5.70 -6.37 -22.63
CA LYS A 593 4.29 -6.75 -22.46
C LYS A 593 4.01 -7.10 -21.00
N THR A 594 2.78 -6.86 -20.60
CA THR A 594 2.26 -7.34 -19.30
C THR A 594 2.11 -8.87 -19.33
N LYS A 595 1.92 -9.49 -18.18
CA LYS A 595 1.61 -10.93 -18.07
C LYS A 595 0.35 -11.33 -18.88
N THR A 596 -0.54 -10.38 -19.15
CA THR A 596 -1.76 -10.57 -19.97
C THR A 596 -1.53 -10.33 -21.47
N GLY A 597 -0.28 -10.13 -21.89
CA GLY A 597 0.10 -9.92 -23.31
C GLY A 597 -0.15 -8.50 -23.82
N GLN A 598 -0.66 -7.58 -23.01
CA GLN A 598 -0.87 -6.18 -23.39
C GLN A 598 0.47 -5.43 -23.38
N TYR A 599 0.67 -4.51 -24.31
CA TYR A 599 1.85 -3.65 -24.33
C TYR A 599 1.90 -2.74 -23.09
N VAL A 600 3.09 -2.62 -22.51
CA VAL A 600 3.31 -1.70 -21.38
C VAL A 600 3.54 -0.29 -21.92
N THR A 601 2.66 0.63 -21.54
CA THR A 601 2.73 2.05 -21.92
C THR A 601 2.79 2.96 -20.69
N SER A 602 3.44 2.48 -19.60
CA SER A 602 3.69 3.30 -18.42
C SER A 602 4.58 4.50 -18.79
N GLU A 603 4.49 5.55 -17.98
CA GLU A 603 5.29 6.76 -18.15
C GLU A 603 6.81 6.44 -18.21
N GLU A 604 7.26 5.54 -17.32
CA GLU A 604 8.65 5.09 -17.29
C GLU A 604 9.10 4.47 -18.63
N VAL A 605 8.29 3.57 -19.20
CA VAL A 605 8.60 2.90 -20.48
C VAL A 605 8.57 3.90 -21.64
N LEU A 606 7.57 4.76 -21.69
CA LEU A 606 7.44 5.76 -22.76
C LEU A 606 8.55 6.81 -22.65
N THR A 607 8.95 7.22 -21.46
CA THR A 607 10.06 8.18 -21.28
C THR A 607 11.37 7.67 -21.87
N GLN A 608 11.67 6.37 -21.74
CA GLN A 608 12.84 5.74 -22.36
C GLN A 608 12.76 5.72 -23.90
N LEU A 609 11.58 5.92 -24.46
CA LEU A 609 11.33 5.86 -25.90
C LEU A 609 11.12 7.25 -26.53
N ARG A 610 11.25 8.34 -25.79
CA ARG A 610 11.07 9.71 -26.29
C ARG A 610 11.86 10.01 -27.56
N SER A 611 13.11 9.53 -27.64
CA SER A 611 13.98 9.75 -28.81
C SER A 611 13.67 8.85 -30.02
N ARG A 612 12.75 7.88 -29.88
CA ARG A 612 12.45 6.91 -30.95
C ARG A 612 11.42 7.40 -31.95
N ALA A 613 10.43 8.16 -31.48
CA ALA A 613 9.39 8.73 -32.32
C ALA A 613 8.76 9.95 -31.66
N PRO A 614 8.49 11.06 -32.36
CA PRO A 614 7.90 12.27 -31.80
C PRO A 614 6.57 12.03 -31.09
N ILE A 615 5.72 11.17 -31.63
CA ILE A 615 4.42 10.80 -31.04
C ILE A 615 4.53 10.37 -29.58
N VAL A 616 5.66 9.79 -29.16
CA VAL A 616 5.85 9.33 -27.76
C VAL A 616 5.90 10.51 -26.82
N ASP A 617 6.59 11.59 -27.23
CA ASP A 617 6.68 12.82 -26.44
C ASP A 617 5.32 13.51 -26.37
N ASP A 618 4.62 13.61 -27.46
CA ASP A 618 3.28 14.19 -27.52
C ASP A 618 2.26 13.40 -26.67
N ILE A 619 2.33 12.06 -26.65
CA ILE A 619 1.50 11.22 -25.78
C ILE A 619 1.83 11.45 -24.30
N LEU A 620 3.10 11.55 -23.93
CA LEU A 620 3.51 11.82 -22.55
C LEU A 620 3.02 13.20 -22.10
N ASN A 621 3.19 14.23 -22.93
CA ASN A 621 2.72 15.58 -22.66
C ASN A 621 1.17 15.64 -22.55
N TYR A 622 0.46 14.98 -23.47
CA TYR A 622 -0.99 14.86 -23.41
C TYR A 622 -1.46 14.21 -22.10
N ARG A 623 -0.88 13.07 -21.71
CA ARG A 623 -1.25 12.36 -20.48
C ARG A 623 -0.94 13.17 -19.23
N GLY A 624 0.22 13.85 -19.19
CA GLY A 624 0.59 14.76 -18.10
C GLY A 624 -0.43 15.86 -17.91
N LEU A 625 -0.72 16.60 -19.00
CA LEU A 625 -1.70 17.68 -18.99
C LEU A 625 -3.11 17.20 -18.63
N LYS A 626 -3.54 16.05 -19.17
CA LYS A 626 -4.86 15.48 -18.88
C LYS A 626 -5.00 15.10 -17.41
N LYS A 627 -3.92 14.57 -16.81
CA LYS A 627 -3.86 14.26 -15.38
C LYS A 627 -3.97 15.53 -14.53
N LEU A 628 -3.21 16.58 -14.86
CA LEU A 628 -3.25 17.86 -14.15
C LEU A 628 -4.64 18.51 -14.24
N LEU A 629 -5.23 18.49 -15.44
CA LEU A 629 -6.56 19.03 -15.67
C LEU A 629 -7.61 18.33 -14.79
N GLY A 630 -7.65 17.00 -14.80
CA GLY A 630 -8.65 16.24 -14.05
C GLY A 630 -8.42 16.25 -12.55
N THR A 631 -7.15 16.13 -12.11
CA THR A 631 -6.82 15.99 -10.68
C THR A 631 -6.90 17.31 -9.93
N TYR A 632 -6.52 18.43 -10.57
CA TYR A 632 -6.43 19.73 -9.91
C TYR A 632 -7.39 20.77 -10.48
N VAL A 633 -7.35 21.03 -11.79
CA VAL A 633 -8.08 22.16 -12.38
C VAL A 633 -9.60 21.98 -12.29
N GLU A 634 -10.09 20.76 -12.58
CA GLU A 634 -11.52 20.44 -12.52
C GLU A 634 -11.99 20.01 -11.12
N ALA A 635 -11.12 19.40 -10.32
CA ALA A 635 -11.48 18.85 -9.03
C ALA A 635 -11.44 19.89 -7.90
N LEU A 636 -10.36 20.69 -7.80
CA LEU A 636 -10.17 21.61 -6.66
C LEU A 636 -11.32 22.61 -6.46
N PRO A 637 -11.89 23.25 -7.50
CA PRO A 637 -13.01 24.16 -7.30
C PRO A 637 -14.26 23.52 -6.66
N ARG A 638 -14.44 22.21 -6.86
CA ARG A 638 -15.58 21.46 -6.29
C ARG A 638 -15.37 21.09 -4.81
N LEU A 639 -14.13 21.20 -4.33
CA LEU A 639 -13.73 20.90 -2.96
C LEU A 639 -13.72 22.14 -2.08
N ILE A 640 -13.97 23.32 -2.64
CA ILE A 640 -14.13 24.53 -1.84
C ILE A 640 -15.37 24.37 -0.97
N ASN A 641 -15.16 24.43 0.35
CA ASN A 641 -16.25 24.36 1.31
C ASN A 641 -17.12 25.62 1.20
N PRO A 642 -18.44 25.50 0.95
CA PRO A 642 -19.30 26.66 0.71
C PRO A 642 -19.49 27.57 1.95
N ARG A 643 -19.20 27.04 3.16
CA ARG A 643 -19.32 27.80 4.41
C ARG A 643 -18.08 28.66 4.69
N THR A 644 -16.89 28.12 4.42
CA THR A 644 -15.63 28.80 4.71
C THR A 644 -15.06 29.52 3.49
N GLY A 645 -15.37 29.07 2.26
CA GLY A 645 -14.77 29.55 1.03
C GLY A 645 -13.39 28.97 0.74
N HIS A 646 -12.91 28.03 1.56
CA HIS A 646 -11.57 27.46 1.50
C HIS A 646 -11.57 25.97 1.12
N ILE A 647 -10.42 25.49 0.72
CA ILE A 647 -10.12 24.06 0.62
C ILE A 647 -9.48 23.61 1.93
N HIS A 648 -10.03 22.59 2.55
CA HIS A 648 -9.51 21.98 3.77
C HIS A 648 -8.93 20.62 3.44
N THR A 649 -7.62 20.47 3.52
CA THR A 649 -6.94 19.18 3.44
C THR A 649 -6.83 18.57 4.82
N CYS A 650 -6.69 17.26 4.91
CA CYS A 650 -6.37 16.55 6.15
C CYS A 650 -4.88 16.18 6.17
N PHE A 651 -4.15 16.57 7.21
CA PHE A 651 -2.76 16.21 7.45
C PHE A 651 -2.68 14.99 8.37
N ASN A 652 -2.18 13.88 7.84
CA ASN A 652 -2.11 12.63 8.59
C ASN A 652 -0.70 12.42 9.15
N GLN A 653 -0.61 12.21 10.48
CA GLN A 653 0.65 11.93 11.18
C GLN A 653 1.04 10.44 11.17
N ALA A 654 0.07 9.53 11.09
CA ALA A 654 0.23 8.09 11.31
C ALA A 654 0.14 7.22 10.06
N ILE A 655 0.40 7.77 8.85
CA ILE A 655 0.30 7.01 7.59
C ILE A 655 1.67 6.62 7.04
N THR A 656 2.65 7.52 7.08
CA THR A 656 3.94 7.27 6.44
C THR A 656 4.90 6.54 7.38
N ALA A 657 5.62 5.55 6.88
CA ALA A 657 6.62 4.83 7.68
C ALA A 657 7.87 5.67 8.05
N THR A 658 8.01 6.88 7.49
CA THR A 658 9.16 7.77 7.72
C THR A 658 8.92 8.86 8.75
N GLY A 659 7.69 9.05 9.23
CA GLY A 659 7.33 10.18 10.08
C GLY A 659 6.90 11.44 9.32
N ARG A 660 7.05 11.48 7.99
CA ARG A 660 6.54 12.60 7.18
C ARG A 660 5.04 12.70 7.29
N LEU A 661 4.51 13.93 7.26
CA LEU A 661 3.07 14.15 7.09
C LEU A 661 2.62 13.70 5.70
N SER A 662 1.41 13.23 5.59
CA SER A 662 0.73 13.07 4.31
C SER A 662 -0.53 13.92 4.28
N SER A 663 -0.89 14.40 3.08
CA SER A 663 -2.09 15.22 2.86
C SER A 663 -3.12 14.40 2.09
N SER A 664 -4.38 14.44 2.53
CA SER A 664 -5.49 13.76 1.87
C SER A 664 -6.75 14.64 1.84
N ASP A 665 -7.64 14.33 0.92
CA ASP A 665 -8.97 14.89 0.79
C ASP A 665 -9.07 16.43 0.70
N PRO A 666 -8.28 17.11 -0.19
CA PRO A 666 -7.42 16.60 -1.27
C PRO A 666 -5.94 16.52 -0.89
N ASN A 667 -5.15 15.71 -1.62
CA ASN A 667 -3.70 15.72 -1.46
C ASN A 667 -3.08 16.95 -2.14
N LEU A 668 -2.68 17.93 -1.34
CA LEU A 668 -2.06 19.18 -1.80
C LEU A 668 -0.52 19.09 -1.88
N GLN A 669 0.10 18.07 -1.27
CA GLN A 669 1.55 17.88 -1.30
C GLN A 669 2.08 17.37 -2.64
N ASN A 670 1.20 16.86 -3.51
CA ASN A 670 1.58 16.29 -4.81
C ASN A 670 1.41 17.26 -5.99
N ILE A 671 1.16 18.54 -5.76
CA ILE A 671 1.06 19.56 -6.82
C ILE A 671 2.46 19.80 -7.41
N PRO A 672 2.70 19.50 -8.71
CA PRO A 672 4.04 19.57 -9.29
C PRO A 672 4.63 20.98 -9.27
N ILE A 673 5.95 21.07 -9.09
CA ILE A 673 6.70 22.34 -9.15
C ILE A 673 7.76 22.33 -10.25
N ARG A 674 8.15 21.16 -10.74
CA ARG A 674 9.28 21.04 -11.66
C ARG A 674 8.94 21.36 -13.10
N ASP A 675 7.69 21.23 -13.47
CA ASP A 675 7.20 21.55 -14.80
C ASP A 675 6.40 22.86 -14.79
N ASP A 676 6.38 23.54 -15.92
CA ASP A 676 5.71 24.84 -16.03
C ASP A 676 4.19 24.72 -15.88
N ASP A 677 3.62 23.57 -16.20
CA ASP A 677 2.18 23.31 -16.07
C ASP A 677 1.75 23.16 -14.60
N GLY A 678 2.59 22.48 -13.79
CA GLY A 678 2.38 22.42 -12.34
C GLY A 678 2.52 23.79 -11.67
N LYS A 679 3.48 24.61 -12.11
CA LYS A 679 3.65 25.99 -11.65
C LYS A 679 2.41 26.85 -11.88
N GLU A 680 1.75 26.70 -13.03
CA GLU A 680 0.50 27.43 -13.32
C GLU A 680 -0.64 27.08 -12.34
N ILE A 681 -0.68 25.84 -11.85
CA ILE A 681 -1.65 25.42 -10.81
C ILE A 681 -1.31 26.11 -9.49
N ARG A 682 -0.03 26.20 -9.10
CA ARG A 682 0.40 26.86 -7.87
C ARG A 682 0.05 28.34 -7.81
N LYS A 683 -0.03 29.04 -8.94
CA LYS A 683 -0.50 30.44 -9.02
C LYS A 683 -1.94 30.64 -8.49
N SER A 684 -2.75 29.59 -8.53
CA SER A 684 -4.13 29.67 -8.07
C SER A 684 -4.28 29.56 -6.55
N PHE A 685 -3.22 29.18 -5.84
CA PHE A 685 -3.21 29.18 -4.37
C PHE A 685 -2.78 30.56 -3.87
N VAL A 686 -3.71 31.24 -3.23
CA VAL A 686 -3.58 32.64 -2.79
C VAL A 686 -3.76 32.75 -1.28
N PRO A 687 -3.25 33.81 -0.64
CA PRO A 687 -3.49 34.05 0.78
C PRO A 687 -4.92 34.56 0.99
N GLU A 688 -5.31 34.72 2.26
CA GLU A 688 -6.54 35.39 2.63
C GLU A 688 -6.64 36.79 2.01
N PRO A 689 -7.86 37.28 1.71
CA PRO A 689 -8.03 38.63 1.19
C PRO A 689 -7.36 39.68 2.06
N GLY A 690 -6.47 40.47 1.47
CA GLY A 690 -5.70 41.50 2.16
C GLY A 690 -4.40 41.00 2.81
N CYS A 691 -4.08 39.71 2.71
CA CYS A 691 -2.83 39.13 3.17
C CYS A 691 -1.83 38.94 2.04
N LEU A 692 -0.60 38.62 2.40
CA LEU A 692 0.48 38.23 1.52
C LEU A 692 0.73 36.74 1.67
N PHE A 693 1.13 36.08 0.58
CA PHE A 693 1.61 34.69 0.63
C PHE A 693 3.10 34.70 1.01
N PHE A 694 3.45 33.92 2.02
CA PHE A 694 4.81 33.74 2.49
C PHE A 694 5.16 32.27 2.48
N SER A 695 6.29 31.92 1.88
CA SER A 695 6.84 30.58 1.85
C SER A 695 8.22 30.57 2.46
N ALA A 696 8.52 29.54 3.26
CA ALA A 696 9.85 29.27 3.79
C ALA A 696 10.18 27.79 3.62
N ASP A 697 11.35 27.50 3.06
CA ASP A 697 11.81 26.16 2.69
C ASP A 697 13.20 25.89 3.26
N TYR A 698 13.44 24.66 3.73
CA TYR A 698 14.78 24.29 4.20
C TYR A 698 15.75 24.13 3.04
N SER A 699 16.87 24.81 3.13
CA SER A 699 17.95 24.69 2.14
C SER A 699 18.72 23.39 2.32
N GLN A 700 18.43 22.39 1.46
CA GLN A 700 19.18 21.14 1.35
C GLN A 700 19.25 20.34 2.68
N ILE A 701 18.16 20.29 3.41
CA ILE A 701 18.10 19.68 4.75
C ILE A 701 18.60 18.23 4.79
N GLU A 702 18.22 17.39 3.82
CA GLU A 702 18.65 16.00 3.77
C GLU A 702 20.18 15.85 3.64
N LEU A 703 20.82 16.74 2.86
CA LEU A 703 22.29 16.75 2.73
C LEU A 703 22.97 17.25 4.01
N ARG A 704 22.36 18.19 4.72
CA ARG A 704 22.85 18.67 6.02
C ARG A 704 22.72 17.59 7.09
N ILE A 705 21.61 16.84 7.10
CA ILE A 705 21.42 15.69 7.98
C ILE A 705 22.46 14.61 7.67
N MET A 706 22.70 14.31 6.37
CA MET A 706 23.75 13.35 5.99
C MET A 706 25.13 13.80 6.46
N ALA A 707 25.48 15.08 6.30
CA ALA A 707 26.76 15.63 6.79
C ALA A 707 26.89 15.48 8.31
N HIS A 708 25.80 15.73 9.04
CA HIS A 708 25.75 15.55 10.49
C HIS A 708 25.91 14.08 10.91
N LEU A 709 25.16 13.16 10.28
CA LEU A 709 25.19 11.74 10.63
C LEU A 709 26.51 11.06 10.23
N SER A 710 27.06 11.41 9.07
CA SER A 710 28.31 10.83 8.58
C SER A 710 29.57 11.46 9.21
N GLN A 711 29.46 12.69 9.71
CA GLN A 711 30.60 13.49 10.19
C GLN A 711 31.71 13.58 9.12
N ASP A 712 31.34 13.69 7.85
CA ASP A 712 32.28 13.83 6.75
C ASP A 712 32.83 15.28 6.73
N GLU A 713 34.12 15.44 6.96
CA GLU A 713 34.75 16.75 7.06
C GLU A 713 34.58 17.60 5.81
N HIS A 714 34.64 16.98 4.62
CA HIS A 714 34.50 17.72 3.36
C HIS A 714 33.07 18.22 3.16
N MET A 715 32.06 17.46 3.58
CA MET A 715 30.67 17.93 3.57
C MET A 715 30.46 19.03 4.61
N LEU A 716 30.97 18.83 5.84
CA LEU A 716 30.85 19.82 6.92
C LEU A 716 31.51 21.15 6.54
N ASP A 717 32.71 21.11 5.96
CA ASP A 717 33.44 22.30 5.54
C ASP A 717 32.73 23.06 4.40
N ALA A 718 32.17 22.33 3.44
CA ALA A 718 31.38 22.93 2.35
C ALA A 718 30.17 23.71 2.92
N PHE A 719 29.44 23.14 3.86
CA PHE A 719 28.30 23.81 4.50
C PHE A 719 28.71 24.94 5.44
N ARG A 720 29.82 24.81 6.19
CA ARG A 720 30.33 25.90 7.07
C ARG A 720 30.84 27.10 6.29
N SER A 721 31.45 26.86 5.13
CA SER A 721 31.95 27.94 4.26
C SER A 721 30.86 28.62 3.43
N GLY A 722 29.62 28.11 3.47
CA GLY A 722 28.52 28.59 2.61
C GLY A 722 28.71 28.29 1.14
N THR A 723 29.58 27.32 0.80
CA THR A 723 29.81 26.89 -0.57
C THR A 723 28.65 26.03 -1.06
N ASP A 724 28.19 26.22 -2.28
CA ASP A 724 27.20 25.33 -2.90
C ASP A 724 27.72 23.89 -2.92
N ILE A 725 27.07 23.02 -2.14
CA ILE A 725 27.48 21.62 -1.98
C ILE A 725 27.52 20.86 -3.32
N HIS A 726 26.65 21.20 -4.28
CA HIS A 726 26.65 20.54 -5.57
C HIS A 726 27.82 21.03 -6.44
N ALA A 727 28.16 22.31 -6.34
CA ALA A 727 29.36 22.86 -6.98
C ALA A 727 30.63 22.33 -6.32
N ALA A 728 30.68 22.25 -4.97
CA ALA A 728 31.79 21.65 -4.24
C ALA A 728 32.01 20.18 -4.60
N THR A 729 30.93 19.41 -4.68
CA THR A 729 30.96 18.01 -5.12
C THR A 729 31.47 17.90 -6.56
N ALA A 730 30.96 18.72 -7.47
CA ALA A 730 31.40 18.75 -8.85
C ALA A 730 32.90 19.10 -8.97
N ALA A 731 33.36 20.14 -8.28
CA ALA A 731 34.76 20.57 -8.25
C ALA A 731 35.71 19.43 -7.87
N LYS A 732 35.33 18.64 -6.84
CA LYS A 732 36.13 17.53 -6.36
C LYS A 732 36.07 16.30 -7.29
N ILE A 733 34.91 15.94 -7.84
CA ILE A 733 34.76 14.81 -8.75
C ILE A 733 35.50 15.06 -10.07
N TRP A 734 35.42 16.30 -10.64
CA TRP A 734 36.07 16.62 -11.89
C TRP A 734 37.44 17.29 -11.75
N HIS A 735 37.96 17.43 -10.51
CA HIS A 735 39.26 18.02 -10.20
C HIS A 735 39.46 19.42 -10.80
N VAL A 736 38.43 20.25 -10.69
CA VAL A 736 38.42 21.63 -11.13
C VAL A 736 38.19 22.60 -9.98
N PRO A 737 38.63 23.83 -10.00
CA PRO A 737 38.25 24.86 -9.02
C PRO A 737 36.72 25.04 -9.00
N VAL A 738 36.15 25.40 -7.83
CA VAL A 738 34.70 25.58 -7.70
C VAL A 738 34.16 26.64 -8.64
N GLU A 739 34.94 27.65 -8.91
CA GLU A 739 34.61 28.76 -9.81
C GLU A 739 34.57 28.36 -11.29
N GLU A 740 35.20 27.25 -11.64
CA GLU A 740 35.25 26.71 -13.00
C GLU A 740 34.21 25.61 -13.25
N VAL A 741 33.43 25.27 -12.23
CA VAL A 741 32.37 24.25 -12.35
C VAL A 741 31.29 24.73 -13.31
N THR A 742 31.07 23.96 -14.36
CA THR A 742 30.02 24.25 -15.35
C THR A 742 28.62 23.95 -14.79
N PRO A 743 27.57 24.64 -15.30
CA PRO A 743 26.18 24.33 -14.90
C PRO A 743 25.80 22.86 -15.14
N GLU A 744 26.37 22.23 -16.17
CA GLU A 744 26.12 20.82 -16.46
C GLU A 744 26.77 19.90 -15.43
N GLN A 745 28.02 20.17 -15.06
CA GLN A 745 28.71 19.43 -13.98
C GLN A 745 27.98 19.58 -12.65
N ARG A 746 27.56 20.80 -12.29
CA ARG A 746 26.77 21.06 -11.09
C ARG A 746 25.44 20.28 -11.10
N LYS A 747 24.74 20.25 -12.25
CA LYS A 747 23.49 19.47 -12.41
C LYS A 747 23.73 17.97 -12.25
N LYS A 748 24.79 17.44 -12.83
CA LYS A 748 25.19 16.03 -12.66
C LYS A 748 25.54 15.72 -11.21
N ALA A 749 26.32 16.58 -10.54
CA ALA A 749 26.65 16.44 -9.13
C ALA A 749 25.40 16.49 -8.25
N LYS A 750 24.43 17.36 -8.54
CA LYS A 750 23.14 17.40 -7.83
C LYS A 750 22.41 16.06 -7.96
N GLN A 751 22.35 15.47 -9.14
CA GLN A 751 21.72 14.17 -9.36
C GLN A 751 22.47 13.03 -8.66
N ALA A 752 23.81 13.09 -8.64
CA ALA A 752 24.66 12.14 -7.95
C ALA A 752 24.48 12.25 -6.42
N ASN A 753 24.54 13.44 -5.84
CA ASN A 753 24.38 13.69 -4.40
C ASN A 753 23.07 13.06 -3.90
N PHE A 754 21.94 13.39 -4.50
CA PHE A 754 20.66 12.80 -4.09
C PHE A 754 20.54 11.31 -4.41
N GLY A 755 21.01 10.88 -5.59
CA GLY A 755 20.92 9.48 -5.97
C GLY A 755 21.74 8.57 -5.05
N ILE A 756 22.98 8.92 -4.77
CA ILE A 756 23.91 8.10 -3.99
C ILE A 756 23.49 8.05 -2.52
N ILE A 757 23.07 9.17 -1.95
CA ILE A 757 22.56 9.23 -0.56
C ILE A 757 21.36 8.30 -0.38
N TYR A 758 20.52 8.17 -1.39
CA TYR A 758 19.39 7.23 -1.37
C TYR A 758 19.75 5.79 -1.77
N GLY A 759 21.04 5.48 -1.89
CA GLY A 759 21.50 4.13 -2.20
C GLY A 759 21.16 3.67 -3.61
N ILE A 760 21.18 4.57 -4.60
CA ILE A 760 20.93 4.22 -5.99
C ILE A 760 21.98 3.22 -6.50
N SER A 761 21.52 2.21 -7.24
CA SER A 761 22.44 1.27 -7.89
C SER A 761 23.15 1.94 -9.10
N THR A 762 24.29 1.38 -9.50
CA THR A 762 25.02 1.81 -10.70
C THR A 762 24.10 1.86 -11.93
N TYR A 763 23.27 0.82 -12.12
CA TYR A 763 22.28 0.75 -13.19
C TYR A 763 21.22 1.86 -13.07
N GLY A 764 20.69 2.08 -11.87
CA GLY A 764 19.71 3.15 -11.63
C GLY A 764 20.27 4.54 -11.90
N LEU A 765 21.52 4.79 -11.49
CA LEU A 765 22.19 6.07 -11.76
C LEU A 765 22.46 6.28 -13.25
N ALA A 766 22.93 5.22 -13.95
CA ALA A 766 23.16 5.24 -15.38
C ALA A 766 21.89 5.61 -16.15
N GLN A 767 20.76 4.98 -15.81
CA GLN A 767 19.45 5.27 -16.41
C GLN A 767 18.99 6.71 -16.11
N ARG A 768 19.12 7.16 -14.88
CA ARG A 768 18.66 8.49 -14.44
C ARG A 768 19.44 9.62 -15.09
N MET A 769 20.74 9.43 -15.30
CA MET A 769 21.64 10.42 -15.88
C MET A 769 21.84 10.25 -17.38
N ASN A 770 21.29 9.21 -17.99
CA ASN A 770 21.48 8.83 -19.39
C ASN A 770 22.95 8.70 -19.76
N ILE A 771 23.73 7.96 -18.92
CA ILE A 771 25.15 7.67 -19.11
C ILE A 771 25.37 6.15 -19.12
N SER A 772 26.58 5.71 -19.50
CA SER A 772 26.93 4.30 -19.45
C SER A 772 27.05 3.77 -18.00
N ASN A 773 26.86 2.46 -17.82
CA ASN A 773 27.08 1.83 -16.52
C ASN A 773 28.52 1.99 -16.00
N SER A 774 29.51 2.06 -16.90
CA SER A 774 30.90 2.32 -16.53
C SER A 774 31.09 3.72 -15.96
N GLU A 775 30.53 4.74 -16.62
CA GLU A 775 30.60 6.13 -16.16
C GLU A 775 29.83 6.30 -14.84
N ALA A 776 28.66 5.65 -14.71
CA ALA A 776 27.90 5.71 -13.46
C ALA A 776 28.65 5.07 -12.28
N ARG A 777 29.34 3.96 -12.53
CA ARG A 777 30.19 3.31 -11.54
C ARG A 777 31.37 4.19 -11.14
N GLN A 778 32.07 4.75 -12.11
CA GLN A 778 33.17 5.69 -11.85
C GLN A 778 32.70 6.87 -11.01
N LEU A 779 31.55 7.44 -11.34
CA LEU A 779 30.97 8.57 -10.60
C LEU A 779 30.66 8.21 -9.13
N ILE A 780 30.14 7.01 -8.88
CA ILE A 780 29.89 6.51 -7.52
C ILE A 780 31.21 6.33 -6.77
N ASP A 781 32.19 5.72 -7.41
CA ASP A 781 33.52 5.47 -6.82
C ASP A 781 34.22 6.79 -6.48
N ASP A 782 34.21 7.77 -7.38
CA ASP A 782 34.77 9.12 -7.18
C ASP A 782 34.03 9.90 -6.08
N TYR A 783 32.70 9.74 -6.00
CA TYR A 783 31.90 10.31 -4.93
C TYR A 783 32.33 9.78 -3.56
N PHE A 784 32.45 8.47 -3.41
CA PHE A 784 32.86 7.88 -2.15
C PHE A 784 34.34 8.08 -1.83
N ALA A 785 35.20 8.24 -2.82
CA ALA A 785 36.57 8.69 -2.63
C ALA A 785 36.62 10.15 -2.10
N THR A 786 35.68 10.97 -2.53
CA THR A 786 35.53 12.37 -2.09
C THR A 786 34.95 12.47 -0.67
N PHE A 787 33.94 11.64 -0.38
CA PHE A 787 33.20 11.61 0.89
C PHE A 787 33.29 10.22 1.57
N PRO A 788 34.47 9.81 2.06
CA PRO A 788 34.67 8.45 2.57
C PRO A 788 33.86 8.16 3.84
N ARG A 789 33.58 9.17 4.67
CA ARG A 789 32.76 9.00 5.88
C ARG A 789 31.29 8.81 5.55
N VAL A 790 30.79 9.32 4.40
CA VAL A 790 29.43 9.02 3.93
C VAL A 790 29.30 7.53 3.63
N LYS A 791 30.29 6.93 2.93
CA LYS A 791 30.28 5.48 2.67
C LYS A 791 30.32 4.67 3.96
N ALA A 792 31.20 5.06 4.89
CA ALA A 792 31.30 4.40 6.19
C ALA A 792 29.97 4.45 6.96
N TYR A 793 29.33 5.62 7.01
CA TYR A 793 28.02 5.78 7.64
C TYR A 793 26.97 4.87 7.02
N MET A 794 26.88 4.80 5.68
CA MET A 794 25.93 3.93 5.01
C MET A 794 26.12 2.45 5.38
N ASP A 795 27.37 1.99 5.42
CA ASP A 795 27.70 0.62 5.81
C ASP A 795 27.40 0.37 7.31
N GLU A 796 27.68 1.34 8.18
CA GLU A 796 27.36 1.31 9.61
C GLU A 796 25.85 1.29 9.86
N ALA A 797 25.06 2.09 9.10
CA ALA A 797 23.60 2.13 9.20
C ALA A 797 22.98 0.77 8.86
N ILE A 798 23.46 0.13 7.78
CA ILE A 798 23.02 -1.23 7.41
C ILE A 798 23.41 -2.25 8.48
N ALA A 799 24.64 -2.19 9.00
CA ALA A 799 25.12 -3.12 10.02
C ALA A 799 24.33 -2.97 11.32
N THR A 800 24.12 -1.74 11.78
CA THR A 800 23.32 -1.43 12.98
C THR A 800 21.88 -1.90 12.82
N CYS A 801 21.28 -1.68 11.62
CA CYS A 801 19.93 -2.15 11.36
C CYS A 801 19.84 -3.68 11.36
N ARG A 802 20.86 -4.40 10.88
CA ARG A 802 20.91 -5.87 10.96
C ARG A 802 20.98 -6.37 12.40
N GLU A 803 21.66 -5.66 13.27
CA GLU A 803 21.80 -6.00 14.69
C GLU A 803 20.51 -5.69 15.47
N LYS A 804 19.95 -4.48 15.29
CA LYS A 804 18.81 -3.97 16.06
C LYS A 804 17.44 -4.34 15.48
N GLY A 805 17.35 -4.67 14.18
CA GLY A 805 16.11 -4.90 13.47
C GLY A 805 15.38 -3.64 13.00
N TYR A 806 15.91 -2.45 13.30
CA TYR A 806 15.32 -1.16 12.92
C TYR A 806 16.38 -0.11 12.61
N ALA A 807 15.98 0.89 11.84
CA ALA A 807 16.70 2.15 11.65
C ALA A 807 16.08 3.24 12.53
N GLU A 808 16.88 4.22 12.99
CA GLU A 808 16.48 5.22 14.00
C GLU A 808 16.86 6.63 13.55
N THR A 809 15.96 7.61 13.79
CA THR A 809 16.21 9.04 13.51
C THR A 809 16.97 9.71 14.66
N ILE A 810 17.37 10.98 14.46
CA ILE A 810 17.97 11.84 15.49
C ILE A 810 17.05 11.98 16.72
N TYR A 811 15.74 11.89 16.53
CA TYR A 811 14.72 11.99 17.58
C TYR A 811 14.20 10.62 18.06
N HIS A 812 14.97 9.53 17.78
CA HIS A 812 14.65 8.15 18.20
C HIS A 812 13.37 7.56 17.58
N ARG A 813 12.90 8.11 16.46
CA ARG A 813 11.85 7.45 15.68
C ARG A 813 12.40 6.19 15.06
N ARG A 814 11.73 5.06 15.27
CA ARG A 814 12.14 3.75 14.75
C ARG A 814 11.37 3.37 13.51
N ARG A 815 12.10 2.82 12.54
CA ARG A 815 11.53 2.13 11.40
C ARG A 815 12.00 0.68 11.39
N TYR A 816 11.12 -0.25 11.61
CA TYR A 816 11.44 -1.67 11.64
C TYR A 816 11.66 -2.19 10.22
N LEU A 817 12.73 -2.99 10.03
CA LEU A 817 13.14 -3.51 8.72
C LEU A 817 13.41 -5.02 8.82
N PRO A 818 12.38 -5.85 8.98
CA PRO A 818 12.54 -7.30 9.14
C PRO A 818 13.25 -7.95 7.96
N ASP A 819 13.11 -7.38 6.76
CA ASP A 819 13.70 -7.89 5.52
C ASP A 819 15.21 -7.60 5.37
N ILE A 820 15.86 -6.92 6.34
CA ILE A 820 17.28 -6.54 6.28
C ILE A 820 18.22 -7.75 6.20
N ALA A 821 17.80 -8.90 6.71
CA ALA A 821 18.52 -10.16 6.68
C ALA A 821 18.00 -11.13 5.60
N SER A 822 17.08 -10.71 4.73
CA SER A 822 16.49 -11.56 3.69
C SER A 822 17.55 -12.15 2.76
N ARG A 823 17.43 -13.43 2.43
CA ARG A 823 18.30 -14.10 1.45
C ARG A 823 18.03 -13.65 0.02
N ASN A 824 16.82 -13.14 -0.26
CA ASN A 824 16.50 -12.55 -1.54
C ASN A 824 17.23 -11.19 -1.69
N ALA A 825 18.17 -11.12 -2.63
CA ALA A 825 18.99 -9.92 -2.85
C ALA A 825 18.17 -8.68 -3.20
N THR A 826 17.04 -8.82 -3.90
CA THR A 826 16.17 -7.68 -4.25
C THR A 826 15.44 -7.13 -3.03
N VAL A 827 14.87 -8.02 -2.22
CA VAL A 827 14.16 -7.67 -0.97
C VAL A 827 15.16 -7.08 0.03
N ARG A 828 16.28 -7.75 0.24
CA ARG A 828 17.37 -7.25 1.12
C ARG A 828 17.89 -5.89 0.66
N GLY A 829 18.15 -5.71 -0.64
CA GLY A 829 18.64 -4.44 -1.17
C GLY A 829 17.62 -3.30 -1.01
N PHE A 830 16.32 -3.59 -0.99
CA PHE A 830 15.28 -2.61 -0.65
C PHE A 830 15.35 -2.23 0.84
N ALA A 831 15.47 -3.21 1.73
CA ALA A 831 15.61 -2.98 3.17
C ALA A 831 16.92 -2.23 3.50
N GLU A 832 18.04 -2.55 2.85
CA GLU A 832 19.31 -1.85 3.00
C GLU A 832 19.21 -0.37 2.60
N ARG A 833 18.52 -0.06 1.50
CA ARG A 833 18.25 1.35 1.13
C ARG A 833 17.38 2.06 2.16
N ASN A 834 16.37 1.38 2.69
CA ASN A 834 15.54 1.95 3.76
C ASN A 834 16.33 2.17 5.05
N ALA A 835 17.29 1.31 5.40
CA ALA A 835 18.16 1.47 6.55
C ALA A 835 19.01 2.76 6.46
N ILE A 836 19.42 3.15 5.24
CA ILE A 836 20.16 4.39 5.00
C ILE A 836 19.22 5.61 4.99
N ASN A 837 18.05 5.50 4.32
CA ASN A 837 17.16 6.63 4.05
C ASN A 837 16.30 7.00 5.26
N ALA A 838 15.84 6.03 6.05
CA ALA A 838 14.91 6.29 7.14
C ALA A 838 15.48 7.24 8.21
N PRO A 839 16.75 7.15 8.64
CA PRO A 839 17.33 8.12 9.56
C PRO A 839 17.34 9.55 9.00
N ILE A 840 17.58 9.72 7.70
CA ILE A 840 17.66 11.03 7.05
C ILE A 840 16.27 11.64 6.89
N GLN A 841 15.38 10.95 6.17
CA GLN A 841 14.03 11.44 5.89
C GLN A 841 13.17 11.58 7.15
N GLY A 842 13.34 10.66 8.10
CA GLY A 842 12.62 10.73 9.36
C GLY A 842 13.11 11.87 10.23
N SER A 843 14.42 12.14 10.28
CA SER A 843 14.96 13.29 11.02
C SER A 843 14.53 14.62 10.40
N GLU A 844 14.48 14.73 9.06
CA GLU A 844 13.90 15.88 8.36
C GLU A 844 12.45 16.09 8.78
N ALA A 845 11.66 15.03 8.75
CA ALA A 845 10.24 15.09 9.14
C ALA A 845 10.06 15.55 10.60
N ASP A 846 10.91 15.08 11.51
CA ASP A 846 10.86 15.49 12.90
C ASP A 846 11.32 16.95 13.08
N ILE A 847 12.35 17.39 12.37
CA ILE A 847 12.86 18.78 12.42
C ILE A 847 11.78 19.77 11.96
N ILE A 848 11.10 19.53 10.84
CA ILE A 848 10.06 20.44 10.36
C ILE A 848 8.85 20.46 11.31
N LYS A 849 8.50 19.33 11.93
CA LYS A 849 7.45 19.28 12.95
C LYS A 849 7.81 20.14 14.16
N VAL A 850 9.05 20.10 14.62
CA VAL A 850 9.54 20.95 15.72
C VAL A 850 9.46 22.41 15.34
N ALA A 851 9.87 22.79 14.13
CA ALA A 851 9.75 24.16 13.62
C ALA A 851 8.28 24.62 13.60
N MET A 852 7.36 23.79 13.08
CA MET A 852 5.93 24.09 13.04
C MET A 852 5.37 24.36 14.46
N ILE A 853 5.73 23.54 15.44
CA ILE A 853 5.30 23.69 16.84
C ILE A 853 5.81 25.00 17.44
N HIS A 854 7.08 25.32 17.23
CA HIS A 854 7.69 26.52 17.76
C HIS A 854 7.10 27.79 17.12
N ILE A 855 6.95 27.81 15.81
CA ILE A 855 6.33 28.92 15.06
C ILE A 855 4.90 29.15 15.58
N PHE A 856 4.10 28.09 15.70
CA PHE A 856 2.73 28.17 16.17
C PHE A 856 2.64 28.77 17.59
N LYS A 857 3.49 28.30 18.51
CA LYS A 857 3.57 28.81 19.88
C LYS A 857 3.98 30.28 19.92
N ARG A 858 4.94 30.68 19.10
CA ARG A 858 5.39 32.08 19.02
C ARG A 858 4.32 32.99 18.43
N PHE A 859 3.62 32.55 17.37
CA PHE A 859 2.51 33.33 16.82
C PHE A 859 1.43 33.61 17.90
N ALA A 860 1.08 32.56 18.67
CA ALA A 860 0.12 32.70 19.77
C ALA A 860 0.62 33.64 20.88
N THR A 861 1.89 33.49 21.30
CA THR A 861 2.48 34.27 22.39
C THR A 861 2.68 35.73 21.99
N GLU A 862 3.04 36.02 20.75
CA GLU A 862 3.24 37.37 20.22
C GLU A 862 1.94 38.02 19.68
N GLY A 863 0.80 37.27 19.77
CA GLY A 863 -0.55 37.76 19.42
C GLY A 863 -0.73 38.02 17.92
N LEU A 864 -0.03 37.26 17.04
CA LEU A 864 -0.12 37.41 15.61
C LEU A 864 -1.42 36.82 15.06
N ARG A 865 -1.98 37.48 14.05
CA ARG A 865 -3.19 37.04 13.33
C ARG A 865 -2.83 36.16 12.11
N SER A 866 -1.62 36.27 11.60
CA SER A 866 -1.09 35.48 10.49
C SER A 866 -1.17 33.99 10.82
N ARG A 867 -1.36 33.16 9.79
CA ARG A 867 -1.62 31.71 9.95
C ARG A 867 -0.70 30.88 9.04
N MET A 868 -0.21 29.78 9.57
CA MET A 868 0.35 28.68 8.78
C MET A 868 -0.80 27.95 8.08
N ILE A 869 -0.70 27.72 6.77
CA ILE A 869 -1.80 27.18 5.97
C ILE A 869 -1.46 25.86 5.26
N LEU A 870 -0.20 25.65 4.90
CA LEU A 870 0.25 24.41 4.24
C LEU A 870 1.63 24.01 4.72
N GLN A 871 1.87 22.70 4.71
CA GLN A 871 3.17 22.07 4.80
C GLN A 871 3.35 21.13 3.60
N VAL A 872 4.44 21.29 2.83
CA VAL A 872 4.72 20.49 1.63
C VAL A 872 6.20 20.11 1.63
N HIS A 873 6.48 18.84 1.96
CA HIS A 873 7.85 18.30 2.11
C HIS A 873 8.65 19.06 3.20
N ASP A 874 9.60 19.90 2.80
CA ASP A 874 10.46 20.75 3.63
C ASP A 874 10.04 22.23 3.63
N GLU A 875 8.88 22.56 3.03
CA GLU A 875 8.32 23.90 2.85
C GLU A 875 7.14 24.15 3.80
N LEU A 876 7.11 25.35 4.41
CA LEU A 876 5.99 25.87 5.19
C LEU A 876 5.41 27.12 4.51
N ASN A 877 4.09 27.19 4.41
CA ASN A 877 3.36 28.25 3.71
C ASN A 877 2.42 28.96 4.67
N PHE A 878 2.34 30.28 4.53
CA PHE A 878 1.61 31.15 5.44
C PHE A 878 0.75 32.16 4.68
N SER A 879 -0.37 32.52 5.29
CA SER A 879 -1.16 33.70 4.95
C SER A 879 -0.85 34.80 5.96
N VAL A 880 -0.25 35.91 5.53
CA VAL A 880 0.38 36.90 6.41
C VAL A 880 -0.22 38.28 6.21
N TYR A 881 -0.66 38.89 7.30
CA TYR A 881 -1.07 40.28 7.29
C TYR A 881 0.11 41.21 6.98
N PRO A 882 -0.04 42.22 6.08
CA PRO A 882 1.07 43.07 5.66
C PRO A 882 1.81 43.76 6.82
N GLU A 883 1.09 44.15 7.87
CA GLU A 883 1.66 44.78 9.07
C GLU A 883 2.50 43.80 9.93
N GLU A 884 2.32 42.53 9.80
CA GLU A 884 3.05 41.47 10.53
C GLU A 884 4.23 40.92 9.75
N ARG A 885 4.46 41.38 8.50
CA ARG A 885 5.40 40.82 7.54
C ARG A 885 6.81 40.59 8.10
N GLU A 886 7.44 41.64 8.62
CA GLU A 886 8.83 41.58 9.12
C GLU A 886 8.93 40.67 10.36
N GLN A 887 7.90 40.71 11.21
CA GLN A 887 7.84 39.88 12.41
C GLN A 887 7.68 38.41 12.10
N VAL A 888 6.76 38.07 11.18
CA VAL A 888 6.53 36.70 10.73
C VAL A 888 7.77 36.12 10.06
N GLU A 889 8.38 36.84 9.11
CA GLU A 889 9.59 36.39 8.44
C GLU A 889 10.72 36.07 9.44
N ARG A 890 10.98 37.02 10.37
CA ARG A 890 11.97 36.78 11.40
C ARG A 890 11.67 35.56 12.27
N ILE A 891 10.44 35.39 12.75
CA ILE A 891 10.06 34.27 13.60
C ILE A 891 10.21 32.95 12.85
N VAL A 892 9.67 32.87 11.62
CA VAL A 892 9.69 31.62 10.85
C VAL A 892 11.12 31.21 10.57
N ILE A 893 11.98 32.12 10.10
CA ILE A 893 13.38 31.81 9.83
C ILE A 893 14.10 31.40 11.10
N GLU A 894 13.97 32.18 12.20
CA GLU A 894 14.59 31.85 13.47
C GLU A 894 14.20 30.46 13.98
N GLU A 895 12.90 30.11 13.95
CA GLU A 895 12.44 28.82 14.47
C GLU A 895 12.78 27.63 13.54
N MET A 896 12.77 27.83 12.23
CA MET A 896 13.23 26.81 11.29
C MET A 896 14.74 26.54 11.48
N GLU A 897 15.56 27.57 11.51
CA GLU A 897 17.02 27.41 11.65
C GLU A 897 17.45 26.87 13.02
N ASN A 898 16.67 27.08 14.06
CA ASN A 898 16.93 26.62 15.43
C ASN A 898 16.13 25.38 15.83
N ALA A 899 15.35 24.78 14.94
CA ALA A 899 14.52 23.60 15.25
C ALA A 899 15.35 22.40 15.73
N CYS A 900 16.57 22.24 15.22
CA CYS A 900 17.48 21.18 15.61
C CYS A 900 18.94 21.65 15.61
N ARG A 901 19.69 21.23 16.59
CA ARG A 901 21.14 21.53 16.66
C ARG A 901 21.94 20.45 15.96
N LEU A 902 22.32 20.69 14.71
CA LEU A 902 23.24 19.84 13.95
C LEU A 902 24.71 20.31 14.10
N SER A 903 25.66 19.52 13.54
CA SER A 903 27.10 19.89 13.45
C SER A 903 27.36 21.08 12.52
N ILE A 904 26.39 21.45 11.72
CA ILE A 904 26.32 22.58 10.80
C ILE A 904 24.99 23.31 10.98
N PRO A 905 24.89 24.60 10.67
CA PRO A 905 23.63 25.31 10.81
C PRO A 905 22.59 24.77 9.83
N LEU A 906 21.33 24.75 10.26
CA LEU A 906 20.19 24.69 9.34
C LEU A 906 20.03 26.07 8.73
N THR A 907 19.59 26.16 7.49
CA THR A 907 19.26 27.42 6.80
C THR A 907 17.92 27.29 6.11
N ALA A 908 17.11 28.34 6.20
CA ALA A 908 15.83 28.43 5.54
C ALA A 908 15.86 29.56 4.50
N ASP A 909 15.44 29.23 3.28
CA ASP A 909 15.20 30.21 2.23
C ASP A 909 13.72 30.67 2.32
N ALA A 910 13.45 31.94 2.12
CA ALA A 910 12.12 32.49 2.24
C ALA A 910 11.77 33.43 1.10
N GLY A 911 10.50 33.48 0.73
CA GLY A 911 9.99 34.32 -0.32
C GLY A 911 8.59 34.84 -0.08
N TRP A 912 8.25 35.91 -0.76
CA TRP A 912 6.99 36.63 -0.67
C TRP A 912 6.34 36.74 -2.06
N GLY A 913 5.04 36.62 -2.10
CA GLY A 913 4.30 36.77 -3.35
C GLY A 913 2.82 37.04 -3.14
N ALA A 914 2.11 37.23 -4.25
CA ALA A 914 0.66 37.30 -4.26
C ALA A 914 0.02 35.90 -4.29
N ASN A 915 0.82 34.88 -4.57
CA ASN A 915 0.39 33.49 -4.64
C ASN A 915 1.57 32.56 -4.33
N TRP A 916 1.29 31.26 -4.23
CA TRP A 916 2.28 30.26 -3.87
C TRP A 916 3.47 30.18 -4.84
N LEU A 917 3.25 30.36 -6.16
CA LEU A 917 4.36 30.28 -7.10
C LEU A 917 5.33 31.47 -6.97
N GLU A 918 4.80 32.67 -6.73
CA GLU A 918 5.63 33.88 -6.59
C GLU A 918 6.44 33.90 -5.29
N ALA A 919 5.93 33.22 -4.26
CA ALA A 919 6.57 33.15 -2.96
C ALA A 919 7.61 32.04 -2.84
N HIS A 920 7.71 31.12 -3.82
CA HIS A 920 8.62 29.96 -3.78
C HIS A 920 9.88 30.12 -4.62
#